data_e8f5ac3369a5b5031c3b77e8b3eeb13a
#
_entry.id   e8f5ac3369a5b5031c3b77e8b3eeb13a
#
_cell.length_a   1.000
_cell.length_b   1.000
_cell.length_c   1.000
_cell.angle_alpha   90.00
_cell.angle_beta   90.00
_cell.angle_gamma   90.00
#
_symmetry.space_group_name_H-M   'P 1'
#
loop_
_entity.id
_entity.type
_entity.pdbx_description
1 polymer ?
#
loop_
_entity_poly.entity_id
_entity_poly.type
_entity_poly.pdbx_seq_one_letter_code
_entity_poly.pdbx_strand_id
1 'polypeptide(L)'
;MAGLGVVWPICDMGLKKEKNPRKATLQRFVIFLVEILFWQPLATGQQFSAERYLHQVHRGYTNKDGLPPGNIEKIVCDNEGIPHVYAAETFFVLKDNGWVEETGGSRWFEATQEMDEFFLPSILKVGKIRQVARLGSEVVIAGENGLFSLSDGDWKRMLPRRNSIRWAPIDIRATSYDPAGQLWFACPQGVGHQIKGDQWELFTAADGLPFNDFTCMAATTNGVWFGTTNGAIRYFRKQWEFRHGKRWLIHNHINEIACGKDGKIWFATQGGVSQIEYCSLSLQEKARYYEEEIERYHLRTEFSYVSPVLLKEPGNKKTAVAQSSDNDGFFNGLYLGAMSLAYEVTRKPVYKERAKRTFRALSFLSEVTQGGSNPGPFGLIARTVLPTEGPNPNLKDSPERDRRIQSKEDKLWKVIDPRWPVDKTGKWYWKSDVSADELIGHFFGYSIYFDHICESSEEKEQVRAVIRRIIDHLLHHDLKLVDHDNQATRWSGLSPEELNFNPENWEERGLNSWSMLTFLLIAHHITNDLKYRDQYESLIKNHGFALNGMTQPQVISGPGSFHQGDDDMSFLNYYHLLRYERDESILNNYQLGAFYHWRVEQYERNPFFNFVYAAGCLNQKREDHWGVVDLSPTGPWLEDALDTLIRWPLDLIDWPISNAHRIDMVSLLPHTREPGKAIGKGHRIGGYAFARDEQASTYLEDDVWQLRFDADGTQLRPATAYLLSYYLGRAHGFIRGFDHSSDKSD
;
A
#
# COMPACT_ATOMS: atom_id res chain seq x y z
N MET A 1 -6.98 10.47 -46.69
CA MET A 1 -7.48 11.83 -46.88
C MET A 1 -7.78 12.45 -45.55
N ALA A 2 -7.26 13.67 -45.39
CA ALA A 2 -7.48 14.63 -44.32
C ALA A 2 -7.05 14.19 -42.88
N GLY A 3 -5.89 14.69 -42.53
CA GLY A 3 -5.30 14.87 -41.27
C GLY A 3 -5.93 16.02 -40.48
N LEU A 4 -5.97 15.83 -39.19
CA LEU A 4 -6.20 16.87 -38.19
C LEU A 4 -4.97 16.91 -37.28
N GLY A 5 -4.06 17.82 -37.60
CA GLY A 5 -2.97 18.18 -36.71
C GLY A 5 -3.50 19.13 -35.63
N VAL A 6 -3.33 18.75 -34.39
CA VAL A 6 -3.53 19.65 -33.26
C VAL A 6 -2.21 20.36 -32.99
N VAL A 7 -2.15 21.63 -33.32
CA VAL A 7 -1.03 22.54 -33.00
C VAL A 7 -1.31 23.17 -31.64
N TRP A 8 -0.41 22.98 -30.69
CA TRP A 8 -0.40 23.70 -29.42
C TRP A 8 0.20 25.10 -29.62
N PRO A 9 -0.41 26.16 -29.13
CA PRO A 9 0.18 27.50 -29.26
C PRO A 9 1.33 27.67 -28.25
N ILE A 10 2.49 27.98 -28.76
CA ILE A 10 3.63 28.49 -27.99
C ILE A 10 3.28 29.93 -27.58
N CYS A 11 3.12 30.15 -26.27
CA CYS A 11 3.00 31.49 -25.72
C CYS A 11 4.33 32.23 -25.83
N ASP A 12 4.37 33.20 -26.73
CA ASP A 12 5.47 34.14 -26.92
C ASP A 12 5.47 35.17 -25.78
N MET A 13 6.35 34.98 -24.80
CA MET A 13 6.58 36.00 -23.78
C MET A 13 7.57 37.04 -24.31
N GLY A 14 7.04 38.15 -24.75
CA GLY A 14 7.81 39.31 -25.22
C GLY A 14 8.77 39.84 -24.15
N LEU A 15 10.04 39.55 -24.29
CA LEU A 15 11.11 40.13 -23.50
C LEU A 15 11.44 41.53 -24.04
N LYS A 16 11.12 42.58 -23.29
CA LYS A 16 11.63 43.93 -23.51
C LYS A 16 13.15 43.92 -23.34
N LYS A 17 13.86 44.34 -24.40
CA LYS A 17 15.32 44.51 -24.37
C LYS A 17 15.70 45.66 -23.45
N GLU A 18 16.23 45.36 -22.27
CA GLU A 18 16.95 46.35 -21.44
C GLU A 18 18.38 46.55 -21.95
N LYS A 19 18.78 47.84 -22.10
CA LYS A 19 20.06 48.30 -22.68
C LYS A 19 21.23 48.34 -21.67
N ASN A 20 21.27 47.44 -20.65
CA ASN A 20 22.39 47.45 -19.71
C ASN A 20 23.04 46.08 -19.56
N PRO A 21 24.17 45.77 -20.18
CA PRO A 21 24.77 44.45 -20.22
C PRO A 21 25.26 43.93 -18.85
N ARG A 22 25.48 44.81 -17.87
CA ARG A 22 25.92 44.39 -16.53
C ARG A 22 24.77 43.83 -15.63
N LYS A 23 23.54 44.28 -15.85
CA LYS A 23 22.36 43.75 -15.14
C LYS A 23 21.89 42.44 -15.73
N ALA A 24 22.00 42.26 -17.05
CA ALA A 24 21.65 41.01 -17.71
C ALA A 24 22.56 39.84 -17.33
N THR A 25 23.84 40.12 -17.04
CA THR A 25 24.80 39.09 -16.59
C THR A 25 24.53 38.67 -15.14
N LEU A 26 24.15 39.62 -14.27
CA LEU A 26 23.82 39.29 -12.86
C LEU A 26 22.50 38.53 -12.76
N GLN A 27 21.49 38.89 -13.53
CA GLN A 27 20.23 38.15 -13.58
C GLN A 27 20.38 36.73 -14.15
N ARG A 28 21.20 36.57 -15.20
CA ARG A 28 21.53 35.22 -15.72
C ARG A 28 22.36 34.40 -14.73
N PHE A 29 23.22 35.02 -13.94
CA PHE A 29 24.00 34.33 -12.89
C PHE A 29 23.14 33.94 -11.71
N VAL A 30 22.16 34.75 -11.32
CA VAL A 30 21.21 34.44 -10.24
C VAL A 30 20.20 33.35 -10.67
N ILE A 31 19.71 33.40 -11.90
CA ILE A 31 18.86 32.36 -12.47
C ILE A 31 19.64 31.05 -12.62
N PHE A 32 20.90 31.10 -13.05
CA PHE A 32 21.77 29.93 -13.16
C PHE A 32 22.17 29.37 -11.77
N LEU A 33 22.33 30.21 -10.75
CA LEU A 33 22.58 29.76 -9.37
C LEU A 33 21.31 29.22 -8.69
N VAL A 34 20.12 29.74 -9.02
CA VAL A 34 18.85 29.20 -8.54
C VAL A 34 18.52 27.89 -9.26
N GLU A 35 18.81 27.76 -10.56
CA GLU A 35 18.68 26.48 -11.27
C GLU A 35 19.73 25.45 -10.81
N ILE A 36 20.94 25.86 -10.45
CA ILE A 36 21.98 24.95 -9.88
C ILE A 36 21.61 24.52 -8.46
N LEU A 37 20.88 25.33 -7.68
CA LEU A 37 20.40 24.96 -6.35
C LEU A 37 19.15 24.04 -6.39
N PHE A 38 18.42 24.00 -7.52
CA PHE A 38 17.30 23.08 -7.74
C PHE A 38 17.61 21.88 -8.65
N TRP A 39 18.76 21.89 -9.33
CA TRP A 39 19.27 20.81 -10.17
C TRP A 39 20.67 20.39 -9.72
N GLN A 40 20.80 19.94 -8.48
CA GLN A 40 21.84 18.95 -8.23
C GLN A 40 21.27 17.63 -8.74
N PRO A 41 21.91 16.96 -9.71
CA PRO A 41 21.62 15.56 -9.95
C PRO A 41 21.88 14.87 -8.60
N LEU A 42 20.94 14.08 -8.14
CA LEU A 42 21.10 13.09 -7.07
C LEU A 42 22.18 12.09 -7.54
N ALA A 43 23.42 12.56 -7.59
CA ALA A 43 24.56 11.73 -7.75
C ALA A 43 24.76 11.04 -6.42
N THR A 44 24.59 9.71 -6.43
CA THR A 44 24.85 8.77 -5.35
C THR A 44 23.84 8.86 -4.20
N GLY A 45 22.84 7.94 -4.25
CA GLY A 45 22.01 7.49 -3.16
C GLY A 45 21.89 8.44 -1.96
N GLN A 46 20.96 9.41 -2.00
CA GLN A 46 20.56 10.11 -0.78
C GLN A 46 19.98 9.05 0.15
N GLN A 47 20.84 8.60 1.04
CA GLN A 47 20.48 7.68 2.07
C GLN A 47 19.66 8.46 3.08
N PHE A 48 18.36 8.27 3.09
CA PHE A 48 17.52 8.80 4.15
C PHE A 48 17.99 8.20 5.46
N SER A 49 18.39 9.09 6.39
CA SER A 49 18.78 8.71 7.73
C SER A 49 17.61 8.03 8.44
N ALA A 50 17.88 7.34 9.52
CA ALA A 50 16.90 6.69 10.36
C ALA A 50 16.03 7.73 11.13
N GLU A 51 15.35 8.58 10.39
CA GLU A 51 14.41 9.55 10.94
C GLU A 51 13.22 8.86 11.59
N ARG A 52 12.67 9.49 12.59
CA ARG A 52 11.43 9.04 13.24
C ARG A 52 10.26 9.77 12.61
N TYR A 53 9.24 9.00 12.28
CA TYR A 53 8.03 9.50 11.63
C TYR A 53 6.84 9.36 12.57
N LEU A 54 5.89 10.29 12.47
CA LEU A 54 4.65 10.24 13.23
C LEU A 54 3.65 9.31 12.54
N HIS A 55 3.35 8.21 13.20
CA HIS A 55 2.32 7.26 12.77
C HIS A 55 1.04 7.51 13.54
N GLN A 56 -0.10 7.45 12.85
CA GLN A 56 -1.42 7.60 13.45
C GLN A 56 -1.92 6.26 13.96
N VAL A 57 -2.47 6.26 15.18
CA VAL A 57 -3.11 5.10 15.80
C VAL A 57 -4.51 5.50 16.23
N HIS A 58 -5.49 4.69 15.87
CA HIS A 58 -6.89 4.90 16.23
C HIS A 58 -7.27 4.13 17.50
N ARG A 59 -8.11 4.75 18.33
CA ARG A 59 -8.85 4.11 19.40
C ARG A 59 -10.31 4.56 19.37
N GLY A 60 -11.22 3.59 19.35
CA GLY A 60 -12.67 3.83 19.41
C GLY A 60 -13.23 3.59 20.79
N TYR A 61 -14.22 4.40 21.18
CA TYR A 61 -14.96 4.30 22.44
C TYR A 61 -16.46 4.24 22.17
N THR A 62 -17.12 3.30 22.82
CA THR A 62 -18.55 3.01 22.65
C THR A 62 -19.25 2.86 24.00
N ASN A 63 -20.46 2.32 24.01
CA ASN A 63 -21.17 1.95 25.22
C ASN A 63 -20.43 0.90 26.08
N LYS A 64 -19.53 0.11 25.47
CA LYS A 64 -18.67 -0.82 26.21
C LYS A 64 -17.63 -0.11 27.07
N ASP A 65 -17.36 1.16 26.76
CA ASP A 65 -16.38 2.02 27.43
C ASP A 65 -17.06 3.05 28.35
N GLY A 66 -18.38 2.94 28.58
CA GLY A 66 -19.14 3.81 29.48
C GLY A 66 -19.89 4.98 28.80
N LEU A 67 -19.83 5.10 27.47
CA LEU A 67 -20.63 6.09 26.73
C LEU A 67 -22.09 5.61 26.56
N PRO A 68 -23.04 6.53 26.37
CA PRO A 68 -24.36 6.12 25.89
C PRO A 68 -24.27 5.54 24.46
N PRO A 69 -25.17 4.62 24.08
CA PRO A 69 -25.17 4.09 22.72
C PRO A 69 -25.56 5.15 21.68
N GLY A 70 -24.85 5.16 20.55
CA GLY A 70 -25.20 5.96 19.38
C GLY A 70 -24.49 7.30 19.30
N ASN A 71 -25.24 8.36 19.06
CA ASN A 71 -24.73 9.67 18.67
C ASN A 71 -24.07 10.43 19.84
N ILE A 72 -22.83 10.87 19.61
CA ILE A 72 -22.13 11.84 20.45
C ILE A 72 -22.24 13.20 19.77
N GLU A 73 -22.94 14.14 20.41
CA GLU A 73 -23.32 15.40 19.78
C GLU A 73 -22.17 16.39 19.78
N LYS A 74 -21.45 16.50 20.91
CA LYS A 74 -20.35 17.46 21.08
C LYS A 74 -19.16 16.84 21.83
N ILE A 75 -17.97 17.38 21.59
CA ILE A 75 -16.75 17.05 22.30
C ILE A 75 -15.88 18.29 22.49
N VAL A 76 -15.31 18.44 23.68
CA VAL A 76 -14.30 19.47 23.96
C VAL A 76 -13.20 18.88 24.81
N CYS A 77 -12.01 19.45 24.78
CA CYS A 77 -10.93 19.13 25.71
C CYS A 77 -10.76 20.28 26.70
N ASP A 78 -10.60 19.95 27.98
CA ASP A 78 -10.30 20.92 29.01
C ASP A 78 -8.84 21.43 28.93
N ASN A 79 -8.48 22.30 29.89
CA ASN A 79 -7.13 22.86 29.99
C ASN A 79 -6.03 21.81 30.28
N GLU A 80 -6.38 20.61 30.71
CA GLU A 80 -5.46 19.49 30.96
C GLU A 80 -5.38 18.55 29.74
N GLY A 81 -6.28 18.73 28.76
CA GLY A 81 -6.38 17.92 27.55
C GLY A 81 -7.32 16.71 27.71
N ILE A 82 -8.08 16.66 28.81
CA ILE A 82 -9.06 15.62 29.07
C ILE A 82 -10.31 15.90 28.22
N PRO A 83 -10.81 14.90 27.46
CA PRO A 83 -12.02 15.09 26.65
C PRO A 83 -13.29 14.98 27.51
N HIS A 84 -14.22 15.89 27.25
CA HIS A 84 -15.57 15.92 27.76
C HIS A 84 -16.55 15.80 26.58
N VAL A 85 -17.62 15.04 26.72
CA VAL A 85 -18.62 14.89 25.66
C VAL A 85 -20.03 15.18 26.18
N TYR A 86 -20.87 15.64 25.29
CA TYR A 86 -22.32 15.79 25.48
C TYR A 86 -23.03 14.80 24.57
N ALA A 87 -23.84 13.96 25.17
CA ALA A 87 -24.60 12.93 24.45
C ALA A 87 -25.81 12.49 25.30
N ALA A 88 -26.94 12.22 24.65
CA ALA A 88 -28.17 11.78 25.32
C ALA A 88 -28.57 12.70 26.49
N GLU A 89 -28.50 14.02 26.26
CA GLU A 89 -28.82 15.06 27.26
C GLU A 89 -27.97 15.05 28.53
N THR A 90 -26.81 14.34 28.51
CA THR A 90 -25.93 14.14 29.68
C THR A 90 -24.48 14.44 29.28
N PHE A 91 -23.66 14.78 30.27
CA PHE A 91 -22.21 15.05 30.09
C PHE A 91 -21.40 13.87 30.59
N PHE A 92 -20.32 13.56 29.88
CA PHE A 92 -19.38 12.49 30.24
C PHE A 92 -17.95 13.00 30.17
N VAL A 93 -17.08 12.47 31.01
CA VAL A 93 -15.64 12.75 31.02
C VAL A 93 -14.86 11.44 30.98
N LEU A 94 -13.73 11.42 30.26
CA LEU A 94 -12.85 10.26 30.20
C LEU A 94 -11.99 10.15 31.47
N LYS A 95 -12.08 9.03 32.20
CA LYS A 95 -11.24 8.68 33.36
C LYS A 95 -10.70 7.27 33.22
N ASP A 96 -9.41 7.07 33.47
CA ASP A 96 -8.76 5.74 33.52
C ASP A 96 -9.15 4.79 32.36
N ASN A 97 -9.26 5.32 31.14
CA ASN A 97 -9.68 4.61 29.92
C ASN A 97 -11.18 4.27 29.80
N GLY A 98 -12.03 4.80 30.67
CA GLY A 98 -13.50 4.66 30.60
C GLY A 98 -14.20 6.01 30.71
N TRP A 99 -15.39 6.11 30.14
CA TRP A 99 -16.22 7.30 30.22
C TRP A 99 -17.16 7.19 31.41
N VAL A 100 -17.25 8.29 32.18
CA VAL A 100 -18.13 8.39 33.33
C VAL A 100 -18.99 9.65 33.23
N GLU A 101 -20.24 9.56 33.72
CA GLU A 101 -21.13 10.68 33.75
C GLU A 101 -20.56 11.82 34.64
N GLU A 102 -20.67 13.06 34.17
CA GLU A 102 -20.12 14.23 34.84
C GLU A 102 -21.23 15.19 35.28
N THR A 103 -21.38 15.39 36.59
CA THR A 103 -22.29 16.40 37.13
C THR A 103 -21.68 17.80 36.95
N GLY A 104 -22.44 18.73 36.35
CA GLY A 104 -21.97 20.10 36.07
C GLY A 104 -21.03 20.22 34.88
N GLY A 105 -21.03 19.23 33.98
CA GLY A 105 -20.25 19.24 32.74
C GLY A 105 -20.65 20.32 31.74
N SER A 106 -21.81 20.96 31.89
CA SER A 106 -22.29 22.10 31.05
C SER A 106 -21.26 23.20 30.90
N ARG A 107 -20.49 23.47 31.96
CA ARG A 107 -19.45 24.53 31.98
C ARG A 107 -18.40 24.40 30.84
N TRP A 108 -18.13 23.19 30.37
CA TRP A 108 -17.18 22.96 29.30
C TRP A 108 -17.72 23.37 27.94
N PHE A 109 -19.05 23.45 27.81
CA PHE A 109 -19.74 23.75 26.58
C PHE A 109 -20.37 25.14 26.56
N GLU A 110 -20.35 25.88 27.68
CA GLU A 110 -20.92 27.24 27.81
C GLU A 110 -20.20 28.24 26.90
N ALA A 111 -18.86 28.12 26.77
CA ALA A 111 -18.07 28.98 25.89
C ALA A 111 -18.43 28.82 24.38
N THR A 112 -19.09 27.71 24.00
CA THR A 112 -19.60 27.51 22.65
C THR A 112 -20.98 28.12 22.42
N GLN A 113 -21.69 28.54 23.47
CA GLN A 113 -23.01 29.20 23.41
C GLN A 113 -22.94 30.71 23.21
N GLU A 114 -21.75 31.36 23.35
CA GLU A 114 -21.59 32.81 23.09
C GLU A 114 -21.92 33.26 21.66
N MET A 115 -22.45 32.37 20.81
CA MET A 115 -22.86 32.73 19.44
C MET A 115 -24.05 33.64 19.37
N ASP A 116 -24.90 33.74 20.42
CA ASP A 116 -26.10 34.57 20.45
C ASP A 116 -25.85 36.02 20.87
N GLU A 117 -24.65 36.39 21.38
CA GLU A 117 -24.35 37.74 21.89
C GLU A 117 -23.81 38.72 20.85
N PHE A 118 -23.58 38.29 19.60
CA PHE A 118 -23.07 39.26 18.61
C PHE A 118 -24.18 40.16 18.10
N PHE A 119 -24.06 41.42 18.42
CA PHE A 119 -24.88 42.46 17.79
C PHE A 119 -24.46 42.62 16.32
N LEU A 120 -25.06 41.81 15.47
CA LEU A 120 -24.83 41.85 14.02
C LEU A 120 -25.69 42.95 13.40
N PRO A 121 -25.15 43.88 12.62
CA PRO A 121 -25.96 44.81 11.86
C PRO A 121 -26.88 44.02 10.92
N SER A 122 -28.17 44.33 10.96
CA SER A 122 -29.19 43.63 10.13
C SER A 122 -28.91 43.70 8.63
N ILE A 123 -28.10 44.64 8.19
CA ILE A 123 -27.66 44.81 6.81
C ILE A 123 -26.73 43.67 6.32
N LEU A 124 -26.04 42.97 7.21
CA LEU A 124 -25.06 41.93 6.84
C LEU A 124 -25.72 40.63 6.36
N LYS A 125 -26.96 40.36 6.70
CA LYS A 125 -27.69 39.13 6.27
C LYS A 125 -26.85 37.85 6.40
N VAL A 126 -26.21 37.64 7.53
CA VAL A 126 -25.29 36.51 7.76
C VAL A 126 -25.97 35.14 7.61
N GLY A 127 -27.29 35.10 7.87
CA GLY A 127 -28.04 33.85 7.95
C GLY A 127 -27.73 33.07 9.23
N LYS A 128 -27.93 31.77 9.21
CA LYS A 128 -27.60 30.92 10.36
C LYS A 128 -26.11 30.92 10.57
N ILE A 129 -25.62 31.28 11.79
CA ILE A 129 -24.26 31.18 12.19
C ILE A 129 -23.93 29.69 12.47
N ARG A 130 -22.81 29.21 11.93
CA ARG A 130 -22.33 27.83 12.09
C ARG A 130 -21.17 27.76 13.07
N GLN A 131 -20.21 28.69 12.94
CA GLN A 131 -19.02 28.74 13.81
C GLN A 131 -18.46 30.16 13.88
N VAL A 132 -17.78 30.45 14.98
CA VAL A 132 -17.07 31.71 15.20
C VAL A 132 -15.61 31.40 15.51
N ALA A 133 -14.69 32.06 14.81
CA ALA A 133 -13.25 31.99 15.06
C ALA A 133 -12.75 33.34 15.62
N ARG A 134 -11.82 33.29 16.59
CA ARG A 134 -11.25 34.49 17.25
C ARG A 134 -9.73 34.42 17.26
N LEU A 135 -9.11 35.55 16.98
CA LEU A 135 -7.66 35.76 17.15
C LEU A 135 -7.40 37.20 17.70
N GLY A 136 -7.13 37.30 18.97
CA GLY A 136 -7.05 38.62 19.64
C GLY A 136 -8.37 39.37 19.54
N SER A 137 -8.35 40.56 18.91
CA SER A 137 -9.54 41.37 18.66
C SER A 137 -10.27 41.05 17.37
N GLU A 138 -9.67 40.22 16.49
CA GLU A 138 -10.33 39.80 15.25
C GLU A 138 -11.35 38.69 15.51
N VAL A 139 -12.52 38.86 14.93
CA VAL A 139 -13.61 37.87 14.99
C VAL A 139 -14.04 37.55 13.60
N VAL A 140 -14.14 36.25 13.26
CA VAL A 140 -14.65 35.77 11.99
C VAL A 140 -15.85 34.86 12.21
N ILE A 141 -16.93 35.14 11.50
CA ILE A 141 -18.18 34.38 11.54
C ILE A 141 -18.32 33.57 10.26
N ALA A 142 -18.46 32.27 10.41
CA ALA A 142 -18.91 31.35 9.38
C ALA A 142 -20.45 31.29 9.39
N GLY A 143 -21.08 31.80 8.34
CA GLY A 143 -22.53 31.87 8.23
C GLY A 143 -23.06 31.24 6.93
N GLU A 144 -24.37 31.03 6.91
CA GLU A 144 -25.07 30.48 5.74
C GLU A 144 -24.85 31.33 4.47
N ASN A 145 -24.83 32.66 4.63
CA ASN A 145 -24.69 33.59 3.52
C ASN A 145 -23.27 34.09 3.26
N GLY A 146 -22.26 33.57 3.98
CA GLY A 146 -20.87 33.92 3.72
C GLY A 146 -19.97 33.87 4.94
N LEU A 147 -18.74 34.34 4.71
CA LEU A 147 -17.72 34.57 5.71
C LEU A 147 -17.62 36.05 6.01
N PHE A 148 -17.67 36.42 7.29
CA PHE A 148 -17.67 37.82 7.71
C PHE A 148 -16.61 38.04 8.79
N SER A 149 -15.83 39.11 8.68
CA SER A 149 -14.83 39.52 9.68
C SER A 149 -15.23 40.82 10.36
N LEU A 150 -14.99 40.87 11.66
CA LEU A 150 -15.04 42.11 12.46
C LEU A 150 -13.60 42.58 12.68
N SER A 151 -13.29 43.79 12.21
CA SER A 151 -12.02 44.46 12.44
C SER A 151 -12.26 45.93 12.67
N ASP A 152 -11.65 46.49 13.70
CA ASP A 152 -11.79 47.91 14.09
C ASP A 152 -13.24 48.38 14.30
N GLY A 153 -14.12 47.48 14.72
CA GLY A 153 -15.53 47.75 14.94
C GLY A 153 -16.44 47.63 13.70
N ASP A 154 -15.86 47.39 12.53
CA ASP A 154 -16.58 47.27 11.27
C ASP A 154 -16.69 45.81 10.79
N TRP A 155 -17.91 45.41 10.47
CA TRP A 155 -18.16 44.12 9.85
C TRP A 155 -17.99 44.15 8.32
N LYS A 156 -17.20 43.23 7.75
CA LYS A 156 -16.98 43.11 6.32
C LYS A 156 -17.19 41.68 5.85
N ARG A 157 -17.86 41.51 4.69
CA ARG A 157 -17.93 40.23 4.00
C ARG A 157 -16.57 39.90 3.37
N MET A 158 -16.04 38.75 3.67
CA MET A 158 -14.80 38.28 3.08
C MET A 158 -15.06 37.63 1.72
N LEU A 159 -14.26 38.00 0.73
CA LEU A 159 -14.31 37.46 -0.63
C LEU A 159 -12.92 36.91 -0.99
N PRO A 160 -12.57 35.71 -0.57
CA PRO A 160 -11.25 35.11 -0.77
C PRO A 160 -10.79 35.15 -2.23
N ARG A 161 -9.52 35.46 -2.45
CA ARG A 161 -8.97 35.59 -3.80
C ARG A 161 -7.66 34.81 -3.96
N ARG A 162 -7.59 34.03 -5.04
CA ARG A 162 -6.35 33.38 -5.52
C ARG A 162 -6.10 33.86 -6.95
N ASN A 163 -5.10 34.69 -7.14
CA ASN A 163 -4.79 35.33 -8.44
C ASN A 163 -6.02 36.09 -9.00
N SER A 164 -6.50 35.69 -10.17
CA SER A 164 -7.71 36.25 -10.83
C SER A 164 -9.01 35.65 -10.33
N ILE A 165 -8.96 34.51 -9.61
CA ILE A 165 -10.15 33.79 -9.12
C ILE A 165 -10.58 34.38 -7.79
N ARG A 166 -11.84 34.83 -7.71
CA ARG A 166 -12.48 35.30 -6.48
C ARG A 166 -13.62 34.37 -6.09
N TRP A 167 -13.61 33.86 -4.86
CA TRP A 167 -14.70 33.13 -4.30
C TRP A 167 -15.69 34.06 -3.59
N ALA A 168 -16.97 33.74 -3.69
CA ALA A 168 -18.03 34.31 -2.87
C ALA A 168 -18.67 33.13 -2.09
N PRO A 169 -17.95 32.58 -1.11
CA PRO A 169 -18.37 31.35 -0.46
C PRO A 169 -19.68 31.57 0.31
N ILE A 170 -20.55 30.58 0.27
CA ILE A 170 -21.81 30.50 1.00
C ILE A 170 -21.88 29.17 1.75
N ASP A 171 -22.81 29.06 2.68
CA ASP A 171 -22.96 27.88 3.53
C ASP A 171 -21.63 27.46 4.16
N ILE A 172 -20.96 28.44 4.77
CA ILE A 172 -19.69 28.19 5.44
C ILE A 172 -19.97 27.28 6.63
N ARG A 173 -19.38 26.09 6.58
CA ARG A 173 -19.63 25.03 7.58
C ARG A 173 -18.75 25.17 8.80
N ALA A 174 -17.50 25.61 8.60
CA ALA A 174 -16.52 25.72 9.66
C ALA A 174 -15.49 26.80 9.36
N THR A 175 -14.92 27.40 10.42
CA THR A 175 -13.80 28.36 10.35
C THR A 175 -12.94 28.26 11.61
N SER A 176 -11.62 28.43 11.47
CA SER A 176 -10.67 28.40 12.59
C SER A 176 -9.39 29.14 12.22
N TYR A 177 -8.71 29.70 13.21
CA TYR A 177 -7.32 30.14 13.06
C TYR A 177 -6.38 28.97 13.37
N ASP A 178 -5.31 28.81 12.60
CA ASP A 178 -4.25 27.87 12.90
C ASP A 178 -3.26 28.44 13.93
N PRO A 179 -2.32 27.65 14.47
CA PRO A 179 -1.34 28.13 15.42
C PRO A 179 -0.40 29.23 14.90
N ALA A 180 -0.32 29.43 13.57
CA ALA A 180 0.41 30.52 12.95
C ALA A 180 -0.44 31.80 12.82
N GLY A 181 -1.72 31.78 13.25
CA GLY A 181 -2.67 32.86 13.14
C GLY A 181 -3.26 33.04 11.74
N GLN A 182 -3.17 32.02 10.88
CA GLN A 182 -3.76 32.04 9.54
C GLN A 182 -5.18 31.50 9.58
N LEU A 183 -6.10 32.19 8.91
CA LEU A 183 -7.50 31.82 8.90
C LEU A 183 -7.79 30.72 7.89
N TRP A 184 -8.56 29.73 8.32
CA TRP A 184 -9.11 28.66 7.49
C TRP A 184 -10.62 28.70 7.49
N PHE A 185 -11.24 28.32 6.38
CA PHE A 185 -12.68 28.05 6.32
C PHE A 185 -12.98 26.86 5.42
N ALA A 186 -14.11 26.20 5.67
CA ALA A 186 -14.61 25.09 4.88
C ALA A 186 -16.07 25.33 4.47
N CYS A 187 -16.37 25.08 3.19
CA CYS A 187 -17.69 25.23 2.60
C CYS A 187 -17.89 24.21 1.45
N PRO A 188 -19.11 24.02 0.91
CA PRO A 188 -19.33 23.07 -0.19
C PRO A 188 -18.49 23.30 -1.46
N GLN A 189 -18.00 24.52 -1.67
CA GLN A 189 -17.07 24.81 -2.78
C GLN A 189 -15.68 24.19 -2.54
N GLY A 190 -15.25 24.07 -1.29
CA GLY A 190 -13.93 23.58 -0.88
C GLY A 190 -13.42 24.30 0.37
N VAL A 191 -12.10 24.37 0.50
CA VAL A 191 -11.39 24.94 1.64
C VAL A 191 -10.64 26.19 1.23
N GLY A 192 -10.71 27.25 2.05
CA GLY A 192 -9.89 28.45 1.90
C GLY A 192 -8.89 28.58 3.06
N HIS A 193 -7.66 28.96 2.72
CA HIS A 193 -6.58 29.22 3.63
C HIS A 193 -5.99 30.60 3.37
N GLN A 194 -6.06 31.50 4.34
CA GLN A 194 -5.52 32.84 4.22
C GLN A 194 -4.01 32.85 4.46
N ILE A 195 -3.24 33.19 3.44
CA ILE A 195 -1.78 33.25 3.54
C ILE A 195 -1.34 34.57 4.15
N LYS A 196 -1.84 35.68 3.61
CA LYS A 196 -1.52 37.04 4.07
C LYS A 196 -2.51 38.05 3.48
N GLY A 197 -3.16 38.84 4.33
CA GLY A 197 -4.10 39.87 3.88
C GLY A 197 -5.20 39.34 2.98
N ASP A 198 -5.27 39.80 1.72
CA ASP A 198 -6.26 39.35 0.73
C ASP A 198 -5.78 38.17 -0.13
N GLN A 199 -4.65 37.55 0.19
CA GLN A 199 -4.10 36.40 -0.53
C GLN A 199 -4.50 35.09 0.12
N TRP A 200 -5.09 34.21 -0.67
CA TRP A 200 -5.64 32.91 -0.23
C TRP A 200 -5.13 31.77 -1.10
N GLU A 201 -4.99 30.62 -0.50
CA GLU A 201 -5.07 29.32 -1.19
C GLU A 201 -6.53 28.85 -1.15
N LEU A 202 -7.04 28.40 -2.29
CA LEU A 202 -8.38 27.90 -2.45
C LEU A 202 -8.30 26.48 -2.98
N PHE A 203 -8.71 25.51 -2.18
CA PHE A 203 -8.57 24.09 -2.46
C PHE A 203 -9.91 23.47 -2.87
N THR A 204 -9.85 22.71 -3.95
CA THR A 204 -10.98 21.95 -4.50
C THR A 204 -10.55 20.51 -4.75
N ALA A 205 -11.41 19.69 -5.34
CA ALA A 205 -11.04 18.35 -5.81
C ALA A 205 -9.80 18.35 -6.72
N ALA A 206 -9.65 19.37 -7.57
CA ALA A 206 -8.49 19.52 -8.47
C ALA A 206 -7.17 19.71 -7.71
N ASP A 207 -7.22 20.19 -6.48
CA ASP A 207 -6.08 20.35 -5.59
C ASP A 207 -5.91 19.14 -4.65
N GLY A 208 -6.66 18.06 -4.88
CA GLY A 208 -6.63 16.79 -4.12
C GLY A 208 -7.46 16.79 -2.84
N LEU A 209 -8.39 17.74 -2.65
CA LEU A 209 -9.36 17.69 -1.54
C LEU A 209 -10.27 16.47 -1.69
N PRO A 210 -10.29 15.53 -0.72
CA PRO A 210 -10.98 14.24 -0.92
C PRO A 210 -12.50 14.30 -0.77
N PHE A 211 -13.04 15.24 0.03
CA PHE A 211 -14.47 15.35 0.28
C PHE A 211 -14.83 16.77 0.72
N ASN A 212 -16.06 17.23 0.55
CA ASN A 212 -16.45 18.63 0.80
C ASN A 212 -17.76 18.85 1.55
N ASP A 213 -18.41 17.80 2.06
CA ASP A 213 -19.58 17.96 2.94
C ASP A 213 -19.13 18.04 4.41
N PHE A 214 -18.59 19.23 4.75
CA PHE A 214 -17.98 19.49 6.05
C PHE A 214 -19.03 19.68 7.15
N THR A 215 -18.65 19.30 8.37
CA THR A 215 -19.45 19.47 9.59
C THR A 215 -18.76 20.40 10.59
N CYS A 216 -17.45 20.30 10.74
CA CYS A 216 -16.64 21.04 11.71
C CYS A 216 -15.18 21.11 11.28
N MET A 217 -14.35 21.88 11.99
CA MET A 217 -12.90 21.86 11.82
C MET A 217 -12.17 22.21 13.11
N ALA A 218 -10.93 21.77 13.21
CA ALA A 218 -10.01 22.14 14.29
C ALA A 218 -8.57 22.24 13.74
N ALA A 219 -7.88 23.32 14.07
CA ALA A 219 -6.52 23.55 13.65
C ALA A 219 -5.54 23.25 14.80
N THR A 220 -4.45 22.55 14.48
CA THR A 220 -3.43 22.10 15.42
C THR A 220 -2.03 22.32 14.86
N THR A 221 -1.01 22.16 15.70
CA THR A 221 0.40 22.14 15.24
C THR A 221 0.71 20.97 14.30
N ASN A 222 -0.10 19.91 14.35
CA ASN A 222 0.03 18.71 13.51
C ASN A 222 -0.91 18.74 12.29
N GLY A 223 -1.36 19.91 11.87
CA GLY A 223 -2.22 20.12 10.69
C GLY A 223 -3.63 20.57 11.04
N VAL A 224 -4.39 20.87 10.00
CA VAL A 224 -5.79 21.28 10.10
C VAL A 224 -6.68 20.07 9.82
N TRP A 225 -7.58 19.78 10.74
CA TRP A 225 -8.54 18.69 10.65
C TRP A 225 -9.93 19.20 10.30
N PHE A 226 -10.60 18.50 9.43
CA PHE A 226 -11.97 18.78 8.99
C PHE A 226 -12.83 17.53 9.24
N GLY A 227 -13.89 17.69 10.00
CA GLY A 227 -14.95 16.69 10.10
C GLY A 227 -15.87 16.78 8.90
N THR A 228 -16.36 15.64 8.44
CA THR A 228 -17.31 15.57 7.34
C THR A 228 -18.44 14.58 7.66
N THR A 229 -19.45 14.53 6.82
CA THR A 229 -20.51 13.52 6.93
C THR A 229 -20.03 12.10 6.60
N ASN A 230 -18.80 11.95 6.03
CA ASN A 230 -18.27 10.65 5.63
C ASN A 230 -16.75 10.54 5.82
N GLY A 231 -16.23 10.93 6.97
CA GLY A 231 -14.83 10.79 7.34
C GLY A 231 -14.22 12.08 7.87
N ALA A 232 -12.94 12.01 8.26
CA ALA A 232 -12.11 13.13 8.65
C ALA A 232 -11.04 13.42 7.61
N ILE A 233 -10.80 14.68 7.33
CA ILE A 233 -9.75 15.12 6.43
C ILE A 233 -8.69 15.83 7.24
N ARG A 234 -7.42 15.59 6.95
CA ARG A 234 -6.28 16.32 7.51
C ARG A 234 -5.51 16.99 6.38
N TYR A 235 -5.20 18.27 6.55
CA TYR A 235 -4.22 18.96 5.72
C TYR A 235 -2.93 19.18 6.51
N PHE A 236 -1.86 18.55 6.05
CA PHE A 236 -0.55 18.62 6.72
C PHE A 236 0.58 18.55 5.70
N ARG A 237 1.58 19.43 5.81
CA ARG A 237 2.75 19.50 4.93
C ARG A 237 2.37 19.49 3.43
N LYS A 238 1.34 20.27 3.08
CA LYS A 238 0.78 20.40 1.71
C LYS A 238 0.18 19.12 1.15
N GLN A 239 -0.19 18.17 2.00
CA GLN A 239 -0.85 16.92 1.61
C GLN A 239 -2.22 16.82 2.27
N TRP A 240 -3.17 16.27 1.53
CA TRP A 240 -4.48 15.89 2.01
C TRP A 240 -4.44 14.42 2.41
N GLU A 241 -4.87 14.13 3.61
CA GLU A 241 -5.08 12.78 4.13
C GLU A 241 -6.56 12.58 4.44
N PHE A 242 -7.09 11.40 4.12
CA PHE A 242 -8.47 11.07 4.38
C PHE A 242 -8.57 9.87 5.31
N ARG A 243 -9.31 10.03 6.40
CA ARG A 243 -9.50 9.01 7.43
C ARG A 243 -10.96 8.63 7.49
N HIS A 244 -11.28 7.42 7.05
CA HIS A 244 -12.64 6.87 7.08
C HIS A 244 -12.58 5.35 7.27
N GLY A 245 -13.74 4.73 7.60
CA GLY A 245 -13.81 3.32 7.95
C GLY A 245 -13.23 3.01 9.35
N LYS A 246 -13.47 1.78 9.81
CA LYS A 246 -13.20 1.38 11.20
C LYS A 246 -11.72 1.32 11.57
N ARG A 247 -10.81 1.33 10.60
CA ARG A 247 -9.37 1.50 10.88
C ARG A 247 -9.09 2.85 11.55
N TRP A 248 -9.86 3.89 11.22
CA TRP A 248 -9.60 5.26 11.63
C TRP A 248 -10.70 5.90 12.47
N LEU A 249 -11.96 5.47 12.28
CA LEU A 249 -13.12 6.06 12.93
C LEU A 249 -14.13 4.98 13.31
N ILE A 250 -14.72 5.10 14.50
CA ILE A 250 -15.80 4.20 14.93
C ILE A 250 -17.04 4.36 14.03
N HIS A 251 -17.28 5.59 13.54
CA HIS A 251 -18.32 5.95 12.59
C HIS A 251 -17.85 7.11 11.71
N ASN A 252 -18.21 7.10 10.42
CA ASN A 252 -17.71 8.10 9.48
C ASN A 252 -18.34 9.50 9.62
N HIS A 253 -19.57 9.62 10.12
CA HIS A 253 -20.17 10.93 10.32
C HIS A 253 -19.60 11.57 11.58
N ILE A 254 -18.91 12.68 11.38
CA ILE A 254 -18.27 13.45 12.46
C ILE A 254 -19.15 14.64 12.80
N ASN A 255 -19.50 14.79 14.07
CA ASN A 255 -20.28 15.93 14.56
C ASN A 255 -19.35 17.06 15.01
N GLU A 256 -18.27 16.74 15.73
CA GLU A 256 -17.32 17.73 16.26
C GLU A 256 -15.92 17.13 16.44
N ILE A 257 -14.91 18.03 16.45
CA ILE A 257 -13.50 17.68 16.66
C ILE A 257 -12.97 18.48 17.84
N ALA A 258 -12.29 17.80 18.77
CA ALA A 258 -11.53 18.44 19.84
C ALA A 258 -10.04 18.01 19.80
N CYS A 259 -9.17 18.91 20.24
CA CYS A 259 -7.73 18.69 20.25
C CYS A 259 -7.22 18.70 21.69
N GLY A 260 -6.60 17.58 22.10
CA GLY A 260 -5.93 17.51 23.39
C GLY A 260 -4.56 18.22 23.36
N LYS A 261 -4.08 18.67 24.50
CA LYS A 261 -2.75 19.29 24.64
C LYS A 261 -1.59 18.37 24.27
N ASP A 262 -1.79 17.06 24.41
CA ASP A 262 -0.85 16.01 24.06
C ASP A 262 -0.82 15.71 22.54
N GLY A 263 -1.54 16.51 21.75
CA GLY A 263 -1.63 16.37 20.29
C GLY A 263 -2.60 15.31 19.82
N LYS A 264 -3.33 14.64 20.72
CA LYS A 264 -4.41 13.71 20.36
C LYS A 264 -5.58 14.46 19.75
N ILE A 265 -6.20 13.85 18.77
CA ILE A 265 -7.40 14.36 18.10
C ILE A 265 -8.58 13.47 18.46
N TRP A 266 -9.65 14.12 18.89
CA TRP A 266 -10.87 13.47 19.30
C TRP A 266 -12.02 13.81 18.38
N PHE A 267 -12.81 12.84 18.00
CA PHE A 267 -13.94 12.99 17.10
C PHE A 267 -15.22 12.50 17.79
N ALA A 268 -16.17 13.39 17.99
CA ALA A 268 -17.56 13.03 18.30
C ALA A 268 -18.22 12.53 17.03
N THR A 269 -18.76 11.30 17.05
CA THR A 269 -19.35 10.66 15.88
C THR A 269 -20.75 10.15 16.17
N GLN A 270 -21.50 9.76 15.13
CA GLN A 270 -22.83 9.13 15.30
C GLN A 270 -22.78 7.70 15.88
N GLY A 271 -21.60 7.14 16.15
CA GLY A 271 -21.45 5.78 16.68
C GLY A 271 -20.61 5.67 17.95
N GLY A 272 -20.18 6.80 18.50
CA GLY A 272 -19.26 6.87 19.64
C GLY A 272 -18.20 7.93 19.48
N VAL A 273 -17.10 7.80 20.25
CA VAL A 273 -15.95 8.69 20.18
C VAL A 273 -14.79 7.97 19.51
N SER A 274 -14.11 8.64 18.59
CA SER A 274 -12.84 8.18 18.01
C SER A 274 -11.70 9.07 18.47
N GLN A 275 -10.56 8.47 18.73
CA GLN A 275 -9.31 9.14 19.08
C GLN A 275 -8.26 8.76 18.05
N ILE A 276 -7.53 9.74 17.52
CA ILE A 276 -6.29 9.53 16.79
C ILE A 276 -5.16 10.08 17.62
N GLU A 277 -4.21 9.22 17.95
CA GLU A 277 -2.96 9.60 18.60
C GLU A 277 -1.76 9.33 17.69
N TYR A 278 -0.63 9.91 18.01
CA TYR A 278 0.59 9.79 17.23
C TYR A 278 1.65 9.02 18.02
N CYS A 279 2.19 7.97 17.41
CA CYS A 279 3.42 7.33 17.88
C CYS A 279 4.57 7.65 16.92
N SER A 280 5.74 7.90 17.49
CA SER A 280 6.95 8.21 16.71
C SER A 280 7.77 6.94 16.55
N LEU A 281 7.92 6.46 15.31
CA LEU A 281 8.70 5.26 14.97
C LEU A 281 9.62 5.55 13.79
N SER A 282 10.82 5.02 13.83
CA SER A 282 11.63 4.85 12.62
C SER A 282 11.11 3.67 11.78
N LEU A 283 11.48 3.61 10.51
CA LEU A 283 11.15 2.45 9.66
C LEU A 283 11.67 1.13 10.24
N GLN A 284 12.80 1.15 10.95
CA GLN A 284 13.36 -0.02 11.61
C GLN A 284 12.52 -0.46 12.83
N GLU A 285 12.07 0.47 13.65
CA GLU A 285 11.18 0.16 14.79
C GLU A 285 9.84 -0.36 14.30
N LYS A 286 9.34 0.20 13.19
CA LYS A 286 8.12 -0.26 12.54
C LYS A 286 8.28 -1.67 11.96
N ALA A 287 9.42 -1.99 11.33
CA ALA A 287 9.72 -3.36 10.89
C ALA A 287 9.72 -4.34 12.07
N ARG A 288 10.34 -3.95 13.20
CA ARG A 288 10.34 -4.77 14.42
C ARG A 288 8.93 -5.00 14.97
N TYR A 289 8.10 -3.95 14.99
CA TYR A 289 6.69 -4.08 15.38
C TYR A 289 5.97 -5.14 14.54
N TYR A 290 6.13 -5.12 13.21
CA TYR A 290 5.51 -6.10 12.32
C TYR A 290 6.09 -7.51 12.47
N GLU A 291 7.37 -7.64 12.72
CA GLU A 291 8.00 -8.93 13.03
C GLU A 291 7.43 -9.55 14.31
N GLU A 292 7.21 -8.74 15.35
CA GLU A 292 6.57 -9.17 16.60
C GLU A 292 5.10 -9.58 16.39
N GLU A 293 4.36 -8.87 15.53
CA GLU A 293 3.00 -9.25 15.14
C GLU A 293 2.97 -10.61 14.43
N ILE A 294 3.92 -10.85 13.50
CA ILE A 294 4.03 -12.14 12.80
C ILE A 294 4.32 -13.28 13.80
N GLU A 295 5.30 -13.12 14.67
CA GLU A 295 5.64 -14.14 15.66
C GLU A 295 4.51 -14.43 16.65
N ARG A 296 3.68 -13.42 16.95
CA ARG A 296 2.59 -13.53 17.92
C ARG A 296 1.32 -14.15 17.34
N TYR A 297 0.98 -13.85 16.09
CA TYR A 297 -0.35 -14.15 15.56
C TYR A 297 -0.36 -15.03 14.32
N HIS A 298 0.70 -14.98 13.48
CA HIS A 298 0.65 -15.47 12.12
C HIS A 298 1.30 -16.84 11.90
N LEU A 299 1.92 -17.42 12.91
CA LEU A 299 2.61 -18.71 12.77
C LEU A 299 1.64 -19.87 12.89
N ARG A 300 1.61 -20.71 11.86
CA ARG A 300 0.74 -21.88 11.73
C ARG A 300 1.55 -23.16 11.70
N THR A 301 1.09 -24.20 12.36
CA THR A 301 1.69 -25.51 12.50
C THR A 301 3.05 -25.52 13.20
N GLU A 302 3.61 -26.70 13.43
CA GLU A 302 4.97 -26.88 13.98
C GLU A 302 6.07 -26.36 13.03
N PHE A 303 5.76 -26.24 11.73
CA PHE A 303 6.67 -25.68 10.74
C PHE A 303 6.69 -24.15 10.73
N SER A 304 5.74 -23.52 11.40
CA SER A 304 5.63 -22.06 11.52
C SER A 304 5.45 -21.35 10.17
N TYR A 305 4.53 -21.86 9.32
CA TYR A 305 4.10 -21.12 8.12
C TYR A 305 3.52 -19.77 8.51
N VAL A 306 3.99 -18.72 7.89
CA VAL A 306 3.40 -17.37 8.02
C VAL A 306 2.11 -17.33 7.21
N SER A 307 1.00 -17.03 7.86
CA SER A 307 -0.33 -17.17 7.27
C SER A 307 -1.26 -16.02 7.69
N PRO A 308 -2.33 -15.75 6.93
CA PRO A 308 -3.43 -14.89 7.38
C PRO A 308 -4.07 -15.45 8.65
N VAL A 309 -4.76 -14.57 9.38
CA VAL A 309 -5.38 -14.89 10.66
C VAL A 309 -6.85 -14.52 10.64
N LEU A 310 -7.70 -15.45 11.07
CA LEU A 310 -9.11 -15.17 11.36
C LEU A 310 -9.26 -14.68 12.79
N LEU A 311 -9.88 -13.53 12.95
CA LEU A 311 -10.35 -13.01 14.23
C LEU A 311 -11.81 -13.47 14.42
N LYS A 312 -12.09 -14.27 15.45
CA LYS A 312 -13.47 -14.73 15.73
C LYS A 312 -14.41 -13.58 16.09
N GLU A 313 -13.84 -12.50 16.61
CA GLU A 313 -14.54 -11.24 16.87
C GLU A 313 -13.84 -10.14 16.06
N PRO A 314 -14.58 -9.36 15.26
CA PRO A 314 -14.01 -8.29 14.45
C PRO A 314 -13.12 -7.32 15.25
N GLY A 315 -11.89 -7.11 14.83
CA GLY A 315 -10.93 -6.22 15.48
C GLY A 315 -10.27 -6.75 16.74
N ASN A 316 -10.68 -7.88 17.27
CA ASN A 316 -10.17 -8.42 18.52
C ASN A 316 -9.04 -9.45 18.28
N LYS A 317 -7.80 -8.99 18.27
CA LYS A 317 -6.61 -9.84 18.09
C LYS A 317 -6.45 -10.95 19.15
N LYS A 318 -7.13 -10.86 20.32
CA LYS A 318 -7.11 -11.94 21.32
C LYS A 318 -7.85 -13.19 20.85
N THR A 319 -8.70 -13.09 19.83
CA THR A 319 -9.48 -14.18 19.25
C THR A 319 -8.84 -14.76 17.99
N ALA A 320 -7.58 -14.43 17.72
CA ALA A 320 -6.82 -14.78 16.52
C ALA A 320 -6.64 -16.30 16.37
N VAL A 321 -6.89 -16.81 15.15
CA VAL A 321 -6.65 -18.19 14.74
C VAL A 321 -5.99 -18.19 13.37
N ALA A 322 -4.74 -18.65 13.26
CA ALA A 322 -4.03 -18.74 12.01
C ALA A 322 -4.76 -19.66 11.01
N GLN A 323 -4.92 -19.20 9.77
CA GLN A 323 -5.59 -19.91 8.69
C GLN A 323 -4.59 -20.38 7.64
N SER A 324 -4.94 -21.37 6.82
CA SER A 324 -4.17 -21.65 5.61
C SER A 324 -4.28 -20.49 4.63
N SER A 325 -3.16 -20.11 4.01
CA SER A 325 -3.13 -19.10 2.96
C SER A 325 -3.64 -19.62 1.62
N ASP A 326 -3.76 -20.94 1.49
CA ASP A 326 -3.96 -21.67 0.25
C ASP A 326 -2.74 -21.68 -0.70
N ASN A 327 -1.81 -20.74 -0.51
CA ASN A 327 -0.57 -20.56 -1.27
C ASN A 327 0.62 -20.43 -0.33
N ASP A 328 0.87 -21.44 0.53
CA ASP A 328 1.95 -21.42 1.52
C ASP A 328 3.33 -21.27 0.87
N GLY A 329 3.55 -21.85 -0.31
CA GLY A 329 4.80 -21.76 -1.05
C GLY A 329 5.12 -20.33 -1.47
N PHE A 330 4.12 -19.65 -2.03
CA PHE A 330 4.26 -18.25 -2.46
C PHE A 330 4.57 -17.32 -1.29
N PHE A 331 3.65 -17.22 -0.33
CA PHE A 331 3.79 -16.25 0.76
C PHE A 331 4.97 -16.53 1.69
N ASN A 332 5.28 -17.80 1.97
CA ASN A 332 6.44 -18.12 2.80
C ASN A 332 7.76 -18.01 2.03
N GLY A 333 7.76 -18.15 0.71
CA GLY A 333 8.91 -17.82 -0.13
C GLY A 333 9.30 -16.34 -0.02
N LEU A 334 8.32 -15.45 -0.02
CA LEU A 334 8.53 -14.02 0.18
C LEU A 334 9.05 -13.70 1.60
N TYR A 335 8.48 -14.35 2.61
CA TYR A 335 8.96 -14.18 3.99
C TYR A 335 10.38 -14.73 4.16
N LEU A 336 10.73 -15.84 3.51
CA LEU A 336 12.09 -16.37 3.47
C LEU A 336 13.06 -15.35 2.87
N GLY A 337 12.70 -14.76 1.74
CA GLY A 337 13.46 -13.68 1.11
C GLY A 337 13.64 -12.49 2.04
N ALA A 338 12.58 -12.02 2.68
CA ALA A 338 12.61 -10.90 3.62
C ALA A 338 13.55 -11.18 4.82
N MET A 339 13.46 -12.35 5.44
CA MET A 339 14.30 -12.71 6.59
C MET A 339 15.77 -12.92 6.20
N SER A 340 16.02 -13.43 4.99
CA SER A 340 17.38 -13.59 4.45
C SER A 340 18.05 -12.23 4.20
N LEU A 341 17.31 -11.27 3.62
CA LEU A 341 17.78 -9.89 3.44
C LEU A 341 17.91 -9.16 4.80
N ALA A 342 17.03 -9.44 5.76
CA ALA A 342 17.17 -8.91 7.13
C ALA A 342 18.47 -9.36 7.80
N TYR A 343 18.85 -10.63 7.62
CA TYR A 343 20.14 -11.14 8.10
C TYR A 343 21.30 -10.46 7.38
N GLU A 344 21.20 -10.31 6.06
CA GLU A 344 22.25 -9.65 5.27
C GLU A 344 22.58 -8.25 5.80
N VAL A 345 21.55 -7.44 6.08
CA VAL A 345 21.75 -6.04 6.50
C VAL A 345 21.99 -5.84 7.99
N THR A 346 21.67 -6.83 8.85
CA THR A 346 21.75 -6.66 10.30
C THR A 346 22.75 -7.60 10.96
N ARG A 347 23.06 -8.74 10.36
CA ARG A 347 23.84 -9.86 10.88
C ARG A 347 23.33 -10.42 12.22
N LYS A 348 22.06 -10.14 12.58
CA LYS A 348 21.48 -10.63 13.83
C LYS A 348 21.04 -12.09 13.69
N PRO A 349 21.45 -13.00 14.62
CA PRO A 349 21.14 -14.43 14.54
C PRO A 349 19.67 -14.77 14.44
N VAL A 350 18.79 -13.96 15.03
CA VAL A 350 17.33 -14.18 14.99
C VAL A 350 16.79 -14.25 13.56
N TYR A 351 17.29 -13.46 12.64
CA TYR A 351 16.85 -13.49 11.24
C TYR A 351 17.34 -14.74 10.52
N LYS A 352 18.57 -15.18 10.81
CA LYS A 352 19.11 -16.45 10.30
C LYS A 352 18.26 -17.63 10.75
N GLU A 353 17.85 -17.67 12.02
CA GLU A 353 17.00 -18.74 12.56
C GLU A 353 15.58 -18.71 11.94
N ARG A 354 14.98 -17.52 11.78
CA ARG A 354 13.70 -17.38 11.10
C ARG A 354 13.78 -17.85 9.65
N ALA A 355 14.82 -17.47 8.92
CA ALA A 355 15.05 -17.92 7.54
C ALA A 355 15.21 -19.45 7.47
N LYS A 356 16.03 -20.06 8.35
CA LYS A 356 16.20 -21.52 8.42
C LYS A 356 14.89 -22.25 8.74
N ARG A 357 14.10 -21.71 9.66
CA ARG A 357 12.76 -22.25 10.00
C ARG A 357 11.84 -22.23 8.78
N THR A 358 11.78 -21.11 8.08
CA THR A 358 10.94 -20.95 6.88
C THR A 358 11.42 -21.82 5.73
N PHE A 359 12.73 -21.95 5.52
CA PHE A 359 13.29 -22.87 4.53
C PHE A 359 12.85 -24.34 4.79
N ARG A 360 12.89 -24.78 6.05
CA ARG A 360 12.40 -26.13 6.43
C ARG A 360 10.91 -26.30 6.12
N ALA A 361 10.09 -25.28 6.42
CA ALA A 361 8.67 -25.28 6.11
C ALA A 361 8.41 -25.44 4.60
N LEU A 362 9.10 -24.66 3.78
CA LEU A 362 9.02 -24.76 2.32
C LEU A 362 9.53 -26.09 1.77
N SER A 363 10.65 -26.60 2.32
CA SER A 363 11.20 -27.90 1.93
C SER A 363 10.18 -29.03 2.19
N PHE A 364 9.46 -28.94 3.32
CA PHE A 364 8.43 -29.92 3.66
C PHE A 364 7.29 -29.97 2.64
N LEU A 365 6.92 -28.87 1.99
CA LEU A 365 5.92 -28.87 0.91
C LEU A 365 6.33 -29.75 -0.27
N SER A 366 7.63 -29.93 -0.52
CA SER A 366 8.15 -30.83 -1.57
C SER A 366 8.37 -32.28 -1.08
N GLU A 367 8.27 -32.54 0.21
CA GLU A 367 8.47 -33.85 0.82
C GLU A 367 7.17 -34.54 1.16
N VAL A 368 6.16 -33.77 1.57
CA VAL A 368 4.85 -34.25 2.02
C VAL A 368 4.07 -34.95 0.93
N THR A 369 4.31 -34.59 -0.34
CA THR A 369 3.69 -35.20 -1.52
C THR A 369 4.22 -36.59 -1.85
N GLN A 370 5.37 -36.99 -1.23
CA GLN A 370 6.07 -38.21 -1.57
C GLN A 370 5.64 -39.37 -0.68
N GLY A 371 4.91 -40.35 -1.27
CA GLY A 371 4.37 -41.50 -0.56
C GLY A 371 2.94 -41.29 -0.05
N GLY A 372 2.47 -42.20 0.83
CA GLY A 372 1.07 -42.19 1.27
C GLY A 372 0.14 -42.96 0.29
N SER A 373 -1.17 -42.74 0.42
CA SER A 373 -2.17 -43.45 -0.43
C SER A 373 -2.24 -42.91 -1.86
N ASN A 374 -1.97 -41.67 -2.08
CA ASN A 374 -1.99 -40.99 -3.37
C ASN A 374 -0.68 -40.19 -3.54
N PRO A 375 0.44 -40.87 -3.81
CA PRO A 375 1.74 -40.17 -3.94
C PRO A 375 1.78 -39.34 -5.21
N GLY A 376 2.27 -38.11 -5.08
CA GLY A 376 2.59 -37.29 -6.24
C GLY A 376 3.85 -37.79 -6.98
N PRO A 377 4.02 -37.46 -8.26
CA PRO A 377 5.28 -37.64 -8.96
C PRO A 377 6.44 -36.98 -8.23
N PHE A 378 7.63 -37.58 -8.42
CA PHE A 378 8.83 -37.04 -7.76
C PHE A 378 9.05 -35.55 -8.12
N GLY A 379 9.18 -34.70 -7.10
CA GLY A 379 9.39 -33.27 -7.27
C GLY A 379 8.13 -32.41 -7.28
N LEU A 380 6.92 -32.99 -7.26
CA LEU A 380 5.70 -32.24 -7.03
C LEU A 380 5.76 -31.58 -5.65
N ILE A 381 5.33 -30.33 -5.56
CA ILE A 381 5.14 -29.61 -4.31
C ILE A 381 3.65 -29.54 -3.93
N ALA A 382 3.35 -29.40 -2.65
CA ALA A 382 1.99 -29.14 -2.17
C ALA A 382 1.72 -27.63 -2.11
N ARG A 383 0.46 -27.24 -2.32
CA ARG A 383 0.04 -25.83 -2.11
C ARG A 383 0.11 -25.42 -0.64
N THR A 384 -0.40 -26.28 0.22
CA THR A 384 -0.45 -26.08 1.68
C THR A 384 -0.63 -27.41 2.38
N VAL A 385 -0.48 -27.41 3.69
CA VAL A 385 -0.68 -28.60 4.54
C VAL A 385 -1.60 -28.29 5.73
N LEU A 386 -2.38 -29.31 6.12
CA LEU A 386 -3.22 -29.27 7.33
C LEU A 386 -2.98 -30.52 8.16
N PRO A 387 -3.01 -30.47 9.50
CA PRO A 387 -2.88 -31.66 10.34
C PRO A 387 -4.13 -32.55 10.22
N THR A 388 -3.94 -33.86 10.19
CA THR A 388 -5.06 -34.83 10.13
C THR A 388 -5.88 -34.91 11.41
N GLU A 389 -5.38 -34.37 12.51
CA GLU A 389 -6.12 -34.21 13.75
C GLU A 389 -7.28 -33.21 13.65
N GLY A 390 -7.23 -32.33 12.64
CA GLY A 390 -8.28 -31.36 12.34
C GLY A 390 -9.42 -31.94 11.48
N PRO A 391 -10.40 -31.10 11.12
CA PRO A 391 -11.48 -31.50 10.20
C PRO A 391 -10.93 -31.97 8.85
N ASN A 392 -11.51 -33.02 8.27
CA ASN A 392 -11.13 -33.50 6.95
C ASN A 392 -11.49 -32.46 5.86
N PRO A 393 -10.50 -31.84 5.20
CA PRO A 393 -10.75 -30.79 4.22
C PRO A 393 -11.44 -31.30 2.94
N ASN A 394 -11.34 -32.58 2.61
CA ASN A 394 -12.03 -33.17 1.46
C ASN A 394 -13.55 -33.15 1.59
N LEU A 395 -14.11 -32.98 2.81
CA LEU A 395 -15.56 -32.81 2.99
C LEU A 395 -16.05 -31.49 2.39
N LYS A 396 -15.21 -30.47 2.39
CA LYS A 396 -15.49 -29.15 1.81
C LYS A 396 -15.05 -29.08 0.35
N ASP A 397 -13.85 -29.55 0.08
CA ASP A 397 -13.22 -29.50 -1.24
C ASP A 397 -13.43 -30.86 -1.95
N SER A 398 -14.71 -31.18 -2.24
CA SER A 398 -15.10 -32.42 -2.83
C SER A 398 -15.10 -32.37 -4.35
N PRO A 399 -15.07 -33.54 -5.06
CA PRO A 399 -15.22 -33.60 -6.51
C PRO A 399 -16.52 -32.97 -7.04
N GLU A 400 -17.60 -32.97 -6.25
CA GLU A 400 -18.88 -32.31 -6.59
C GLU A 400 -18.72 -30.78 -6.61
N ARG A 401 -17.98 -30.22 -5.62
CA ARG A 401 -17.63 -28.80 -5.62
C ARG A 401 -16.77 -28.46 -6.84
N ASP A 402 -15.77 -29.27 -7.15
CA ASP A 402 -14.90 -29.05 -8.29
C ASP A 402 -15.67 -29.00 -9.60
N ARG A 403 -16.58 -29.99 -9.84
CA ARG A 403 -17.45 -29.99 -11.01
C ARG A 403 -18.36 -28.77 -11.09
N ARG A 404 -18.82 -28.25 -9.94
CA ARG A 404 -19.62 -27.03 -9.90
C ARG A 404 -18.80 -25.82 -10.34
N ILE A 405 -17.58 -25.67 -9.81
CA ILE A 405 -16.67 -24.58 -10.21
C ILE A 405 -16.36 -24.69 -11.70
N GLN A 406 -15.98 -25.89 -12.18
CA GLN A 406 -15.66 -26.10 -13.57
C GLN A 406 -16.83 -25.75 -14.51
N SER A 407 -18.06 -26.03 -14.10
CA SER A 407 -19.26 -25.78 -14.94
C SER A 407 -19.71 -24.31 -14.90
N LYS A 408 -19.44 -23.54 -13.83
CA LYS A 408 -20.04 -22.23 -13.61
C LYS A 408 -19.05 -21.08 -13.56
N GLU A 409 -17.81 -21.34 -13.16
CA GLU A 409 -16.84 -20.31 -12.81
C GLU A 409 -15.58 -20.38 -13.69
N ASP A 410 -14.93 -21.54 -13.75
CA ASP A 410 -13.70 -21.76 -14.52
C ASP A 410 -13.77 -23.10 -15.27
N LYS A 411 -14.00 -23.08 -16.57
CA LYS A 411 -14.09 -24.26 -17.42
C LYS A 411 -12.87 -25.16 -17.40
N LEU A 412 -11.70 -24.61 -17.05
CA LEU A 412 -10.44 -25.33 -16.96
C LEU A 412 -10.17 -25.83 -15.54
N TRP A 413 -11.06 -25.55 -14.58
CA TRP A 413 -10.89 -26.01 -13.20
C TRP A 413 -10.73 -27.53 -13.13
N LYS A 414 -9.67 -27.94 -12.40
CA LYS A 414 -9.35 -29.39 -12.29
C LYS A 414 -10.27 -30.07 -11.29
N VAL A 415 -10.92 -31.16 -11.72
CA VAL A 415 -11.63 -32.08 -10.83
C VAL A 415 -10.64 -33.16 -10.40
N ILE A 416 -10.32 -33.21 -9.09
CA ILE A 416 -9.34 -34.14 -8.55
C ILE A 416 -9.86 -34.80 -7.25
N ASP A 417 -9.57 -36.09 -7.06
CA ASP A 417 -10.02 -36.86 -5.90
C ASP A 417 -8.90 -37.81 -5.41
N PRO A 418 -8.47 -37.68 -4.15
CA PRO A 418 -8.81 -36.60 -3.20
C PRO A 418 -8.08 -35.29 -3.55
N ARG A 419 -8.70 -34.15 -3.31
CA ARG A 419 -8.01 -32.84 -3.42
C ARG A 419 -6.98 -32.65 -2.31
N TRP A 420 -7.15 -33.34 -1.18
CA TRP A 420 -6.27 -33.36 -0.04
C TRP A 420 -5.84 -34.79 0.28
N PRO A 421 -4.84 -35.35 -0.42
CA PRO A 421 -4.23 -36.61 -0.04
C PRO A 421 -3.64 -36.59 1.37
N VAL A 422 -3.48 -37.77 1.96
CA VAL A 422 -2.81 -37.96 3.25
C VAL A 422 -1.36 -38.38 2.98
N ASP A 423 -0.42 -37.77 3.69
CA ASP A 423 0.99 -38.08 3.59
C ASP A 423 1.35 -39.49 4.09
N LYS A 424 2.58 -39.94 3.84
CA LYS A 424 3.07 -41.27 4.26
C LYS A 424 3.08 -41.51 5.76
N THR A 425 3.06 -40.46 6.58
CA THR A 425 3.06 -40.56 8.06
C THR A 425 1.64 -40.62 8.64
N GLY A 426 0.63 -40.31 7.82
CA GLY A 426 -0.76 -40.21 8.26
C GLY A 426 -1.08 -38.95 9.09
N LYS A 427 -0.12 -38.02 9.23
CA LYS A 427 -0.26 -36.82 10.07
C LYS A 427 -0.70 -35.57 9.33
N TRP A 428 -0.55 -35.56 8.01
CA TRP A 428 -0.76 -34.37 7.21
C TRP A 428 -1.68 -34.63 6.00
N TYR A 429 -2.68 -33.78 5.85
CA TYR A 429 -3.28 -33.53 4.53
C TYR A 429 -2.40 -32.56 3.78
N TRP A 430 -2.16 -32.81 2.51
CA TRP A 430 -1.51 -31.87 1.61
C TRP A 430 -2.45 -31.51 0.45
N LYS A 431 -2.49 -30.22 0.07
CA LYS A 431 -3.37 -29.76 -0.99
C LYS A 431 -2.71 -29.95 -2.35
N SER A 432 -3.41 -30.63 -3.24
CA SER A 432 -3.04 -30.84 -4.65
C SER A 432 -3.38 -29.64 -5.52
N ASP A 433 -3.23 -29.76 -6.83
CA ASP A 433 -3.52 -28.73 -7.84
C ASP A 433 -2.70 -27.46 -7.62
N VAL A 434 -1.39 -27.67 -7.45
CA VAL A 434 -0.42 -26.60 -7.22
C VAL A 434 -0.30 -25.70 -8.47
N SER A 435 -0.06 -24.42 -8.25
CA SER A 435 0.04 -23.39 -9.28
C SER A 435 1.47 -22.90 -9.53
N ALA A 436 1.70 -22.19 -10.64
CA ALA A 436 3.01 -21.64 -10.98
C ALA A 436 3.45 -20.53 -10.02
N ASP A 437 2.53 -19.78 -9.41
CA ASP A 437 2.79 -18.76 -8.39
C ASP A 437 3.49 -19.36 -7.16
N GLU A 438 3.10 -20.56 -6.72
CA GLU A 438 3.83 -21.30 -5.68
C GLU A 438 5.32 -21.42 -6.02
N LEU A 439 5.63 -21.81 -7.27
CA LEU A 439 7.02 -21.93 -7.72
C LEU A 439 7.76 -20.59 -7.68
N ILE A 440 7.10 -19.49 -8.05
CA ILE A 440 7.70 -18.15 -8.01
C ILE A 440 8.16 -17.84 -6.59
N GLY A 441 7.29 -18.07 -5.60
CA GLY A 441 7.65 -17.89 -4.20
C GLY A 441 8.80 -18.78 -3.75
N HIS A 442 8.75 -20.07 -4.04
CA HIS A 442 9.80 -21.02 -3.71
C HIS A 442 11.15 -20.61 -4.29
N PHE A 443 11.23 -20.33 -5.59
CA PHE A 443 12.47 -19.98 -6.27
C PHE A 443 12.99 -18.62 -5.80
N PHE A 444 12.13 -17.63 -5.60
CA PHE A 444 12.48 -16.33 -5.04
C PHE A 444 13.14 -16.49 -3.66
N GLY A 445 12.48 -17.19 -2.75
CA GLY A 445 12.97 -17.36 -1.39
C GLY A 445 14.26 -18.19 -1.34
N TYR A 446 14.32 -19.30 -2.07
CA TYR A 446 15.48 -20.20 -2.06
C TYR A 446 16.76 -19.53 -2.61
N SER A 447 16.66 -18.70 -3.64
CA SER A 447 17.82 -18.01 -4.19
C SER A 447 18.43 -17.03 -3.22
N ILE A 448 17.60 -16.21 -2.56
CA ILE A 448 18.05 -15.22 -1.58
C ILE A 448 18.60 -15.92 -0.32
N TYR A 449 17.95 -17.00 0.10
CA TYR A 449 18.43 -17.83 1.21
C TYR A 449 19.78 -18.46 0.91
N PHE A 450 19.96 -19.00 -0.28
CA PHE A 450 21.24 -19.59 -0.72
C PHE A 450 22.38 -18.57 -0.72
N ASP A 451 22.09 -17.37 -1.24
CA ASP A 451 23.11 -16.31 -1.39
C ASP A 451 23.52 -15.70 -0.03
N HIS A 452 22.60 -15.58 0.93
CA HIS A 452 22.83 -14.77 2.13
C HIS A 452 22.86 -15.57 3.45
N ILE A 453 22.25 -16.77 3.50
CA ILE A 453 22.14 -17.58 4.74
C ILE A 453 23.05 -18.78 4.74
N CYS A 454 23.21 -19.47 3.60
CA CYS A 454 23.96 -20.71 3.52
C CYS A 454 25.48 -20.47 3.60
N GLU A 455 26.10 -20.86 4.71
CA GLU A 455 27.54 -20.72 4.94
C GLU A 455 28.28 -22.02 4.68
N SER A 456 27.70 -23.17 5.08
CA SER A 456 28.32 -24.49 4.90
C SER A 456 27.97 -25.14 3.56
N SER A 457 28.83 -26.07 3.12
CA SER A 457 28.55 -26.88 1.92
C SER A 457 27.29 -27.75 2.09
N GLU A 458 27.03 -28.20 3.32
CA GLU A 458 25.85 -29.00 3.65
C GLU A 458 24.56 -28.19 3.52
N GLU A 459 24.50 -26.96 4.06
CA GLU A 459 23.37 -26.06 3.91
C GLU A 459 23.10 -25.75 2.42
N LYS A 460 24.17 -25.49 1.66
CA LYS A 460 24.06 -25.28 0.21
C LYS A 460 23.53 -26.50 -0.53
N GLU A 461 23.94 -27.70 -0.14
CA GLU A 461 23.50 -28.94 -0.79
C GLU A 461 22.03 -29.25 -0.48
N GLN A 462 21.53 -28.90 0.71
CA GLN A 462 20.10 -28.99 1.02
C GLN A 462 19.26 -28.14 0.06
N VAL A 463 19.67 -26.90 -0.21
CA VAL A 463 18.97 -26.04 -1.18
C VAL A 463 19.08 -26.60 -2.61
N ARG A 464 20.28 -27.08 -3.01
CA ARG A 464 20.47 -27.71 -4.32
C ARG A 464 19.58 -28.92 -4.52
N ALA A 465 19.43 -29.75 -3.50
CA ALA A 465 18.62 -30.95 -3.57
C ALA A 465 17.12 -30.60 -3.79
N VAL A 466 16.60 -29.59 -3.10
CA VAL A 466 15.21 -29.13 -3.27
C VAL A 466 15.02 -28.53 -4.66
N ILE A 467 15.91 -27.65 -5.10
CA ILE A 467 15.85 -27.02 -6.43
C ILE A 467 15.89 -28.07 -7.54
N ARG A 468 16.86 -29.02 -7.49
CA ARG A 468 16.92 -30.11 -8.49
C ARG A 468 15.61 -30.90 -8.52
N ARG A 469 15.07 -31.25 -7.36
CA ARG A 469 13.83 -32.02 -7.25
C ARG A 469 12.67 -31.33 -7.99
N ILE A 470 12.50 -30.04 -7.76
CA ILE A 470 11.38 -29.28 -8.34
C ILE A 470 11.60 -29.02 -9.84
N ILE A 471 12.78 -28.56 -10.24
CA ILE A 471 13.03 -28.21 -11.62
C ILE A 471 13.10 -29.46 -12.53
N ASP A 472 13.65 -30.57 -12.03
CA ASP A 472 13.69 -31.83 -12.78
C ASP A 472 12.27 -32.41 -12.95
N HIS A 473 11.36 -32.20 -12.02
CA HIS A 473 9.94 -32.53 -12.22
C HIS A 473 9.37 -31.79 -13.45
N LEU A 474 9.59 -30.46 -13.54
CA LEU A 474 9.13 -29.68 -14.69
C LEU A 474 9.76 -30.18 -16.00
N LEU A 475 11.06 -30.44 -16.01
CA LEU A 475 11.75 -30.93 -17.21
C LEU A 475 11.30 -32.31 -17.65
N HIS A 476 10.93 -33.20 -16.72
CA HIS A 476 10.41 -34.54 -17.01
C HIS A 476 8.99 -34.56 -17.52
N HIS A 477 8.22 -33.50 -17.24
CA HIS A 477 6.80 -33.42 -17.57
C HIS A 477 6.49 -32.29 -18.58
N ASP A 478 7.41 -32.06 -19.53
CA ASP A 478 7.23 -31.06 -20.59
C ASP A 478 6.86 -29.67 -20.07
N LEU A 479 7.58 -29.22 -19.00
CA LEU A 479 7.38 -27.94 -18.30
C LEU A 479 5.97 -27.78 -17.71
N LYS A 480 5.39 -28.85 -17.18
CA LYS A 480 4.11 -28.88 -16.50
C LYS A 480 4.26 -29.40 -15.07
N LEU A 481 3.48 -28.86 -14.14
CA LEU A 481 3.30 -29.49 -12.84
C LEU A 481 2.30 -30.64 -12.99
N VAL A 482 2.74 -31.87 -12.79
CA VAL A 482 1.90 -33.06 -12.86
C VAL A 482 1.57 -33.53 -11.45
N ASP A 483 0.28 -33.76 -11.19
CA ASP A 483 -0.25 -34.10 -9.88
C ASP A 483 -0.35 -35.64 -9.66
N HIS A 484 -0.81 -36.05 -8.47
CA HIS A 484 -0.96 -37.44 -8.08
C HIS A 484 -1.92 -38.29 -8.99
N ASP A 485 -2.75 -37.60 -9.76
CA ASP A 485 -3.62 -38.25 -10.79
C ASP A 485 -2.94 -38.40 -12.16
N ASN A 486 -1.64 -38.10 -12.25
CA ASN A 486 -0.85 -38.08 -13.48
C ASN A 486 -1.37 -37.11 -14.55
N GLN A 487 -2.11 -36.06 -14.15
CA GLN A 487 -2.57 -35.00 -15.03
C GLN A 487 -1.93 -33.67 -14.62
N ALA A 488 -1.77 -32.77 -15.58
CA ALA A 488 -1.29 -31.42 -15.28
C ALA A 488 -2.24 -30.70 -14.31
N THR A 489 -1.68 -29.85 -13.47
CA THR A 489 -2.46 -28.95 -12.61
C THR A 489 -3.08 -27.80 -13.43
N ARG A 490 -4.10 -27.14 -12.89
CA ARG A 490 -4.86 -26.09 -13.59
C ARG A 490 -3.96 -24.93 -14.06
N TRP A 491 -3.03 -24.53 -13.23
CA TRP A 491 -2.22 -23.30 -13.42
C TRP A 491 -0.75 -23.58 -13.74
N SER A 492 -0.44 -24.72 -14.39
CA SER A 492 0.94 -25.14 -14.65
C SER A 492 1.40 -25.00 -16.11
N GLY A 493 0.74 -24.21 -16.90
CA GLY A 493 1.06 -24.01 -18.30
C GLY A 493 2.34 -23.22 -18.52
N LEU A 494 3.52 -23.85 -18.46
CA LEU A 494 4.82 -23.22 -18.66
C LEU A 494 5.51 -23.67 -19.95
N SER A 495 4.88 -24.60 -20.71
CA SER A 495 5.47 -25.14 -21.94
C SER A 495 5.28 -24.21 -23.14
N PRO A 496 6.13 -24.33 -24.18
CA PRO A 496 5.95 -23.59 -25.43
C PRO A 496 4.58 -23.83 -26.11
N GLU A 497 4.05 -25.02 -26.03
CA GLU A 497 2.70 -25.37 -26.56
C GLU A 497 1.65 -24.51 -25.86
N GLU A 498 1.69 -24.45 -24.52
CA GLU A 498 0.69 -23.75 -23.74
C GLU A 498 0.81 -22.23 -23.91
N LEU A 499 2.03 -21.71 -23.92
CA LEU A 499 2.24 -20.25 -23.90
C LEU A 499 2.21 -19.64 -25.31
N ASN A 500 2.73 -20.32 -26.33
CA ASN A 500 2.82 -19.74 -27.68
C ASN A 500 1.68 -20.14 -28.61
N PHE A 501 1.04 -21.31 -28.37
CA PHE A 501 0.08 -21.89 -29.33
C PHE A 501 -1.32 -22.10 -28.73
N ASN A 502 -1.49 -22.15 -27.41
CA ASN A 502 -2.80 -22.25 -26.79
C ASN A 502 -3.42 -20.84 -26.63
N PRO A 503 -4.52 -20.53 -27.36
CA PRO A 503 -5.13 -19.19 -27.29
C PRO A 503 -5.78 -18.89 -25.94
N GLU A 504 -6.07 -19.89 -25.12
CA GLU A 504 -6.64 -19.69 -23.78
C GLU A 504 -5.61 -19.13 -22.77
N ASN A 505 -4.31 -19.26 -23.07
CA ASN A 505 -3.21 -18.85 -22.18
C ASN A 505 -2.51 -17.55 -22.65
N TRP A 506 -3.15 -16.74 -23.50
CA TRP A 506 -2.51 -15.54 -24.04
C TRP A 506 -2.16 -14.50 -22.95
N GLU A 507 -2.94 -14.44 -21.90
CA GLU A 507 -2.70 -13.51 -20.77
C GLU A 507 -1.50 -13.94 -19.93
N GLU A 508 -1.33 -15.23 -19.72
CA GLU A 508 -0.25 -15.84 -18.95
C GLU A 508 1.09 -15.90 -19.71
N ARG A 509 1.04 -15.72 -21.04
CA ARG A 509 2.22 -15.92 -21.90
C ARG A 509 3.45 -15.18 -21.43
N GLY A 510 3.34 -13.90 -21.14
CA GLY A 510 4.46 -13.06 -20.74
C GLY A 510 5.01 -13.44 -19.38
N LEU A 511 4.16 -13.47 -18.37
CA LEU A 511 4.49 -13.80 -17.00
C LEU A 511 5.09 -15.21 -16.89
N ASN A 512 4.40 -16.23 -17.41
CA ASN A 512 4.82 -17.61 -17.26
C ASN A 512 6.09 -17.94 -18.10
N SER A 513 6.29 -17.29 -19.26
CA SER A 513 7.57 -17.40 -20.00
C SER A 513 8.75 -16.89 -19.15
N TRP A 514 8.63 -15.72 -18.55
CA TRP A 514 9.68 -15.19 -17.72
C TRP A 514 9.81 -15.91 -16.37
N SER A 515 8.74 -16.44 -15.82
CA SER A 515 8.79 -17.31 -14.64
C SER A 515 9.62 -18.56 -14.91
N MET A 516 9.37 -19.25 -16.05
CA MET A 516 10.15 -20.44 -16.41
C MET A 516 11.62 -20.11 -16.64
N LEU A 517 11.93 -19.01 -17.33
CA LEU A 517 13.30 -18.55 -17.49
C LEU A 517 13.96 -18.22 -16.12
N THR A 518 13.23 -17.59 -15.22
CA THR A 518 13.69 -17.30 -13.86
C THR A 518 14.03 -18.57 -13.09
N PHE A 519 13.16 -19.59 -13.13
CA PHE A 519 13.38 -20.86 -12.44
C PHE A 519 14.66 -21.56 -12.94
N LEU A 520 14.84 -21.62 -14.27
CA LEU A 520 16.02 -22.22 -14.88
C LEU A 520 17.29 -21.46 -14.55
N LEU A 521 17.24 -20.12 -14.56
CA LEU A 521 18.38 -19.26 -14.27
C LEU A 521 18.80 -19.39 -12.79
N ILE A 522 17.84 -19.40 -11.87
CA ILE A 522 18.07 -19.65 -10.45
C ILE A 522 18.60 -21.08 -10.22
N ALA A 523 18.02 -22.08 -10.89
CA ALA A 523 18.49 -23.46 -10.77
C ALA A 523 19.95 -23.60 -11.24
N HIS A 524 20.32 -22.97 -12.35
CA HIS A 524 21.71 -22.93 -12.80
C HIS A 524 22.61 -22.20 -11.81
N HIS A 525 22.20 -21.03 -11.31
CA HIS A 525 22.97 -20.26 -10.32
C HIS A 525 23.28 -21.08 -9.03
N ILE A 526 22.28 -21.79 -8.50
CA ILE A 526 22.40 -22.52 -7.25
C ILE A 526 23.17 -23.84 -7.43
N THR A 527 22.87 -24.59 -8.52
CA THR A 527 23.39 -25.96 -8.70
C THR A 527 24.64 -26.03 -9.55
N ASN A 528 24.86 -25.06 -10.41
CA ASN A 528 25.86 -25.02 -11.46
C ASN A 528 25.71 -26.14 -12.51
N ASP A 529 24.51 -26.76 -12.61
CA ASP A 529 24.22 -27.82 -13.58
C ASP A 529 23.90 -27.18 -14.94
N LEU A 530 24.69 -27.51 -15.96
CA LEU A 530 24.59 -26.91 -17.30
C LEU A 530 23.26 -27.23 -18.00
N LYS A 531 22.64 -28.38 -17.71
CA LYS A 531 21.34 -28.76 -18.28
C LYS A 531 20.26 -27.68 -18.12
N TYR A 532 20.29 -26.93 -17.03
CA TYR A 532 19.33 -25.84 -16.78
C TYR A 532 19.65 -24.61 -17.64
N ARG A 533 20.93 -24.31 -17.84
CA ARG A 533 21.34 -23.25 -18.76
C ARG A 533 21.03 -23.60 -20.22
N ASP A 534 21.27 -24.83 -20.63
CA ASP A 534 20.97 -25.32 -21.96
C ASP A 534 19.46 -25.22 -22.27
N GLN A 535 18.61 -25.62 -21.32
CA GLN A 535 17.17 -25.49 -21.45
C GLN A 535 16.71 -24.03 -21.49
N TYR A 536 17.27 -23.15 -20.63
CA TYR A 536 17.05 -21.72 -20.64
C TYR A 536 17.34 -21.12 -22.01
N GLU A 537 18.52 -21.41 -22.58
CA GLU A 537 18.89 -20.90 -23.90
C GLU A 537 18.00 -21.47 -25.01
N SER A 538 17.60 -22.73 -24.92
CA SER A 538 16.68 -23.35 -25.86
C SER A 538 15.32 -22.64 -25.88
N LEU A 539 14.75 -22.33 -24.71
CA LEU A 539 13.47 -21.61 -24.64
C LEU A 539 13.57 -20.19 -25.23
N ILE A 540 14.69 -19.53 -25.05
CA ILE A 540 14.93 -18.20 -25.63
C ILE A 540 15.10 -18.29 -27.14
N LYS A 541 16.02 -19.15 -27.63
CA LYS A 541 16.40 -19.19 -29.05
C LYS A 541 15.34 -19.83 -29.94
N ASN A 542 14.70 -20.90 -29.47
CA ASN A 542 13.78 -21.71 -30.27
C ASN A 542 12.30 -21.34 -30.05
N HIS A 543 11.94 -20.75 -28.91
CA HIS A 543 10.56 -20.50 -28.52
C HIS A 543 10.25 -19.04 -28.16
N GLY A 544 11.25 -18.14 -28.18
CA GLY A 544 11.05 -16.69 -28.01
C GLY A 544 10.62 -16.24 -26.60
N PHE A 545 10.88 -17.03 -25.56
CA PHE A 545 10.41 -16.76 -24.20
C PHE A 545 10.90 -15.40 -23.65
N ALA A 546 12.13 -14.98 -24.00
CA ALA A 546 12.63 -13.66 -23.60
C ALA A 546 11.82 -12.51 -24.22
N LEU A 547 11.27 -12.71 -25.42
CA LEU A 547 10.44 -11.72 -26.11
C LEU A 547 8.98 -11.75 -25.61
N ASN A 548 8.47 -12.91 -25.20
CA ASN A 548 7.10 -13.04 -24.68
C ASN A 548 6.85 -12.10 -23.50
N GLY A 549 7.78 -12.02 -22.55
CA GLY A 549 7.63 -11.20 -21.35
C GLY A 549 7.75 -9.69 -21.60
N MET A 550 8.23 -9.26 -22.77
CA MET A 550 8.25 -7.84 -23.15
C MET A 550 6.87 -7.28 -23.52
N THR A 551 5.90 -8.16 -23.77
CA THR A 551 4.55 -7.81 -24.22
C THR A 551 3.48 -8.33 -23.28
N GLN A 552 3.69 -8.17 -21.98
CA GLN A 552 2.70 -8.57 -20.98
C GLN A 552 1.43 -7.72 -21.11
N PRO A 553 0.23 -8.32 -20.95
CA PRO A 553 -1.03 -7.61 -21.05
C PRO A 553 -1.17 -6.43 -20.07
N GLN A 554 -0.63 -6.55 -18.86
CA GLN A 554 -0.59 -5.49 -17.84
C GLN A 554 0.06 -4.22 -18.37
N VAL A 555 1.19 -4.35 -19.05
CA VAL A 555 1.93 -3.22 -19.66
C VAL A 555 1.13 -2.56 -20.78
N ILE A 556 0.40 -3.34 -21.55
CA ILE A 556 -0.35 -2.84 -22.72
C ILE A 556 -1.61 -2.11 -22.32
N SER A 557 -2.30 -2.60 -21.30
CA SER A 557 -3.63 -2.11 -20.92
C SER A 557 -3.61 -0.97 -19.88
N GLY A 558 -2.45 -0.73 -19.26
CA GLY A 558 -2.26 0.33 -18.27
C GLY A 558 -2.53 -0.11 -16.82
N PRO A 559 -2.33 0.79 -15.85
CA PRO A 559 -2.37 0.47 -14.43
C PRO A 559 -3.75 -0.05 -14.01
N GLY A 560 -3.75 -1.05 -13.13
CA GLY A 560 -4.97 -1.65 -12.57
C GLY A 560 -5.82 -2.43 -13.59
N SER A 561 -5.30 -2.75 -14.76
CA SER A 561 -6.06 -3.38 -15.83
C SER A 561 -6.19 -4.90 -15.68
N PHE A 562 -5.27 -5.55 -14.97
CA PHE A 562 -5.22 -7.00 -14.77
C PHE A 562 -5.23 -7.37 -13.29
N HIS A 563 -4.83 -8.60 -12.98
CA HIS A 563 -4.74 -9.08 -11.61
C HIS A 563 -3.47 -8.55 -10.95
N GLN A 564 -3.59 -7.93 -9.77
CA GLN A 564 -2.44 -7.36 -9.03
C GLN A 564 -1.35 -8.38 -8.74
N GLY A 565 -1.72 -9.63 -8.45
CA GLY A 565 -0.76 -10.69 -8.22
C GLY A 565 0.17 -10.96 -9.41
N ASP A 566 -0.28 -10.70 -10.65
CA ASP A 566 0.56 -10.87 -11.84
C ASP A 566 1.67 -9.81 -11.90
N ASP A 567 1.37 -8.59 -11.44
CA ASP A 567 2.35 -7.53 -11.30
C ASP A 567 3.38 -7.88 -10.22
N ASP A 568 2.91 -8.28 -9.03
CA ASP A 568 3.77 -8.73 -7.93
C ASP A 568 4.71 -9.86 -8.40
N MET A 569 4.17 -10.89 -9.06
CA MET A 569 4.93 -12.02 -9.60
C MET A 569 5.94 -11.61 -10.67
N SER A 570 5.59 -10.66 -11.53
CA SER A 570 6.48 -10.13 -12.55
C SER A 570 7.69 -9.45 -11.92
N PHE A 571 7.50 -8.61 -10.89
CA PHE A 571 8.61 -7.95 -10.22
C PHE A 571 9.47 -8.93 -9.41
N LEU A 572 8.90 -10.02 -8.86
CA LEU A 572 9.68 -11.11 -8.28
C LEU A 572 10.62 -11.77 -9.31
N ASN A 573 10.13 -12.00 -10.53
CA ASN A 573 10.95 -12.50 -11.63
C ASN A 573 12.03 -11.50 -12.05
N TYR A 574 11.70 -10.21 -12.19
CA TYR A 574 12.66 -9.17 -12.59
C TYR A 574 13.82 -9.08 -11.63
N TYR A 575 13.60 -9.24 -10.32
CA TYR A 575 14.66 -9.21 -9.34
C TYR A 575 15.79 -10.20 -9.64
N HIS A 576 15.46 -11.38 -10.16
CA HIS A 576 16.44 -12.44 -10.48
C HIS A 576 16.96 -12.33 -11.91
N LEU A 577 16.09 -12.10 -12.89
CA LEU A 577 16.48 -11.95 -14.30
C LEU A 577 17.51 -10.82 -14.47
N LEU A 578 17.29 -9.67 -13.85
CA LEU A 578 18.20 -8.53 -13.91
C LEU A 578 19.51 -8.75 -13.13
N ARG A 579 19.53 -9.64 -12.14
CA ARG A 579 20.72 -9.91 -11.31
C ARG A 579 21.57 -11.05 -11.83
N TYR A 580 20.98 -12.09 -12.39
CA TYR A 580 21.71 -13.32 -12.73
C TYR A 580 22.04 -13.47 -14.21
N GLU A 581 21.28 -12.83 -15.12
CA GLU A 581 21.66 -12.85 -16.54
C GLU A 581 22.92 -12.04 -16.80
N ARG A 582 23.82 -12.60 -17.64
CA ARG A 582 25.11 -11.99 -18.00
C ARG A 582 25.27 -11.77 -19.50
N ASP A 583 24.43 -12.39 -20.33
CA ASP A 583 24.42 -12.11 -21.77
C ASP A 583 23.69 -10.76 -21.99
N GLU A 584 24.45 -9.79 -22.45
CA GLU A 584 23.96 -8.41 -22.64
C GLU A 584 22.74 -8.34 -23.59
N SER A 585 22.67 -9.20 -24.61
CA SER A 585 21.57 -9.19 -25.54
C SER A 585 20.25 -9.68 -24.93
N ILE A 586 20.35 -10.65 -24.02
CA ILE A 586 19.20 -11.18 -23.27
C ILE A 586 18.82 -10.23 -22.14
N LEU A 587 19.81 -9.79 -21.36
CA LEU A 587 19.61 -8.84 -20.26
C LEU A 587 18.89 -7.56 -20.74
N ASN A 588 19.20 -7.13 -21.92
CA ASN A 588 18.58 -5.99 -22.58
C ASN A 588 17.07 -6.15 -22.78
N ASN A 589 16.59 -7.35 -23.14
CA ASN A 589 15.16 -7.62 -23.23
C ASN A 589 14.49 -7.53 -21.86
N TYR A 590 15.15 -8.07 -20.83
CA TYR A 590 14.64 -8.01 -19.45
C TYR A 590 14.60 -6.58 -18.91
N GLN A 591 15.65 -5.80 -19.14
CA GLN A 591 15.69 -4.40 -18.76
C GLN A 591 14.58 -3.57 -19.43
N LEU A 592 14.36 -3.78 -20.73
CA LEU A 592 13.30 -3.06 -21.44
C LEU A 592 11.90 -3.47 -21.00
N GLY A 593 11.65 -4.77 -20.83
CA GLY A 593 10.37 -5.24 -20.33
C GLY A 593 10.08 -4.72 -18.92
N ALA A 594 11.05 -4.80 -18.02
CA ALA A 594 10.94 -4.25 -16.68
C ALA A 594 10.76 -2.71 -16.69
N PHE A 595 11.44 -1.99 -17.60
CA PHE A 595 11.27 -0.55 -17.77
C PHE A 595 9.84 -0.18 -18.17
N TYR A 596 9.28 -0.84 -19.18
CA TYR A 596 7.91 -0.54 -19.61
C TYR A 596 6.88 -0.91 -18.53
N HIS A 597 7.05 -2.04 -17.87
CA HIS A 597 6.16 -2.45 -16.80
C HIS A 597 6.24 -1.49 -15.60
N TRP A 598 7.44 -1.19 -15.11
CA TRP A 598 7.62 -0.22 -14.03
C TRP A 598 7.03 1.17 -14.38
N ARG A 599 7.15 1.62 -15.64
CA ARG A 599 6.57 2.89 -16.09
C ARG A 599 5.04 2.91 -16.02
N VAL A 600 4.40 1.78 -16.15
CA VAL A 600 2.95 1.66 -15.96
C VAL A 600 2.62 1.67 -14.46
N GLU A 601 3.33 0.86 -13.68
CA GLU A 601 3.01 0.65 -12.27
C GLU A 601 3.66 1.66 -11.29
N GLN A 602 4.53 2.57 -11.75
CA GLN A 602 5.14 3.59 -10.89
C GLN A 602 4.10 4.43 -10.10
N TYR A 603 2.91 4.59 -10.66
CA TYR A 603 1.81 5.36 -10.05
C TYR A 603 1.14 4.64 -8.86
N GLU A 604 1.41 3.36 -8.67
CA GLU A 604 1.07 2.66 -7.43
C GLU A 604 1.86 3.17 -6.23
N ARG A 605 3.07 3.69 -6.47
CA ARG A 605 4.03 4.06 -5.45
C ARG A 605 4.47 2.85 -4.62
N ASN A 606 4.45 1.65 -5.23
CA ASN A 606 4.78 0.39 -4.58
C ASN A 606 6.30 0.33 -4.27
N PRO A 607 6.70 0.25 -3.00
CA PRO A 607 8.12 0.26 -2.64
C PRO A 607 8.86 -0.98 -3.16
N PHE A 608 8.20 -2.15 -3.24
CA PHE A 608 8.79 -3.36 -3.79
C PHE A 608 9.12 -3.18 -5.26
N PHE A 609 8.18 -2.70 -6.07
CA PHE A 609 8.39 -2.46 -7.51
C PHE A 609 9.48 -1.44 -7.75
N ASN A 610 9.46 -0.32 -7.02
CA ASN A 610 10.46 0.72 -7.14
C ASN A 610 11.87 0.21 -6.80
N PHE A 611 12.02 -0.55 -5.73
CA PHE A 611 13.31 -1.06 -5.30
C PHE A 611 13.83 -2.19 -6.19
N VAL A 612 12.99 -3.09 -6.67
CA VAL A 612 13.36 -4.14 -7.63
C VAL A 612 13.85 -3.52 -8.92
N TYR A 613 13.09 -2.57 -9.47
CA TYR A 613 13.48 -1.89 -10.70
C TYR A 613 14.79 -1.09 -10.52
N ALA A 614 14.91 -0.32 -9.44
CA ALA A 614 16.12 0.43 -9.14
C ALA A 614 17.33 -0.48 -8.93
N ALA A 615 17.18 -1.64 -8.27
CA ALA A 615 18.26 -2.59 -8.06
C ALA A 615 18.86 -3.13 -9.37
N GLY A 616 18.07 -3.25 -10.42
CA GLY A 616 18.52 -3.76 -11.73
C GLY A 616 18.85 -2.67 -12.76
N CYS A 617 18.27 -1.46 -12.63
CA CYS A 617 18.32 -0.45 -13.70
C CYS A 617 18.89 0.91 -13.28
N LEU A 618 19.10 1.18 -11.99
CA LEU A 618 19.68 2.45 -11.53
C LEU A 618 21.09 2.63 -12.06
N ASN A 619 21.36 3.77 -12.69
CA ASN A 619 22.63 4.13 -13.37
C ASN A 619 22.98 3.21 -14.55
N GLN A 620 22.06 2.39 -15.01
CA GLN A 620 22.26 1.60 -16.22
C GLN A 620 21.95 2.47 -17.45
N LYS A 621 22.84 2.42 -18.43
CA LYS A 621 22.71 3.14 -19.70
C LYS A 621 22.83 2.15 -20.85
N ARG A 622 22.03 2.38 -21.85
CA ARG A 622 22.02 1.62 -23.09
C ARG A 622 22.26 2.56 -24.26
N GLU A 623 23.10 2.14 -25.18
CA GLU A 623 23.30 2.85 -26.44
C GLU A 623 22.56 2.13 -27.58
N ASP A 624 21.78 2.86 -28.33
CA ASP A 624 21.15 2.41 -29.57
C ASP A 624 21.39 3.43 -30.67
N HIS A 625 20.81 3.21 -31.85
CA HIS A 625 21.00 4.10 -33.01
C HIS A 625 20.39 5.51 -32.84
N TRP A 626 19.62 5.75 -31.78
CA TRP A 626 19.09 7.07 -31.42
C TRP A 626 19.94 7.78 -30.37
N GLY A 627 20.91 7.07 -29.78
CA GLY A 627 21.81 7.58 -28.76
C GLY A 627 21.74 6.80 -27.43
N VAL A 628 22.13 7.48 -26.36
CA VAL A 628 22.19 6.85 -25.03
C VAL A 628 20.82 6.99 -24.32
N VAL A 629 20.24 5.87 -23.93
CA VAL A 629 19.03 5.79 -23.11
C VAL A 629 19.46 5.49 -21.67
N ASP A 630 19.05 6.33 -20.71
CA ASP A 630 19.19 6.09 -19.29
C ASP A 630 17.98 5.28 -18.79
N LEU A 631 18.23 4.10 -18.21
CA LEU A 631 17.21 3.20 -17.67
C LEU A 631 16.91 3.47 -16.21
N SER A 632 17.57 4.44 -15.58
CA SER A 632 17.31 4.77 -14.17
C SER A 632 15.82 5.11 -13.94
N PRO A 633 15.27 4.75 -12.77
CA PRO A 633 13.92 5.17 -12.42
C PRO A 633 13.77 6.70 -12.50
N THR A 634 12.69 7.16 -13.11
CA THR A 634 12.38 8.58 -13.26
C THR A 634 11.40 9.07 -12.20
N GLY A 635 11.30 10.39 -11.98
CA GLY A 635 10.40 10.98 -10.99
C GLY A 635 10.83 10.67 -9.52
N PRO A 636 9.93 10.88 -8.57
CA PRO A 636 10.23 10.75 -7.13
C PRO A 636 10.10 9.29 -6.63
N TRP A 637 10.62 8.32 -7.39
CA TRP A 637 10.46 6.89 -7.11
C TRP A 637 10.88 6.46 -5.69
N LEU A 638 11.95 7.09 -5.16
CA LEU A 638 12.46 6.78 -3.83
C LEU A 638 11.60 7.43 -2.74
N GLU A 639 11.23 8.69 -2.93
CA GLU A 639 10.33 9.43 -2.05
C GLU A 639 8.96 8.75 -2.00
N ASP A 640 8.45 8.28 -3.13
CA ASP A 640 7.19 7.56 -3.24
C ASP A 640 7.24 6.22 -2.48
N ALA A 641 8.33 5.47 -2.63
CA ALA A 641 8.54 4.23 -1.89
C ALA A 641 8.62 4.47 -0.37
N LEU A 642 9.36 5.51 0.04
CA LEU A 642 9.50 5.87 1.45
C LEU A 642 8.19 6.38 2.05
N ASP A 643 7.44 7.24 1.34
CA ASP A 643 6.13 7.70 1.80
C ASP A 643 5.16 6.52 1.99
N THR A 644 5.16 5.56 1.08
CA THR A 644 4.35 4.34 1.22
C THR A 644 4.76 3.52 2.44
N LEU A 645 6.05 3.31 2.70
CA LEU A 645 6.52 2.61 3.90
C LEU A 645 6.18 3.37 5.19
N ILE A 646 6.32 4.70 5.19
CA ILE A 646 5.95 5.55 6.31
C ILE A 646 4.44 5.48 6.57
N ARG A 647 3.62 5.57 5.52
CA ARG A 647 2.17 5.56 5.60
C ARG A 647 1.56 4.15 5.69
N TRP A 648 2.35 3.08 5.72
CA TRP A 648 1.81 1.74 5.95
C TRP A 648 1.13 1.69 7.33
N PRO A 649 -0.16 1.31 7.43
CA PRO A 649 -0.88 1.39 8.69
C PRO A 649 -0.38 0.33 9.69
N LEU A 650 -0.28 0.67 10.97
CA LEU A 650 0.08 -0.30 12.01
C LEU A 650 -1.03 -1.33 12.27
N ASP A 651 -2.26 -0.99 11.97
CA ASP A 651 -3.39 -1.91 11.96
C ASP A 651 -3.55 -2.58 10.59
N LEU A 652 -3.25 -3.88 10.52
CA LEU A 652 -3.35 -4.70 9.31
C LEU A 652 -4.63 -5.55 9.26
N ILE A 653 -5.65 -5.16 10.01
CA ILE A 653 -6.97 -5.77 9.92
C ILE A 653 -7.68 -5.23 8.67
N ASP A 654 -8.30 -6.13 7.92
CA ASP A 654 -9.11 -5.78 6.77
C ASP A 654 -10.46 -5.20 7.23
N TRP A 655 -10.59 -3.90 7.11
CA TRP A 655 -11.82 -3.16 7.42
C TRP A 655 -12.59 -2.81 6.16
N PRO A 656 -13.93 -2.73 6.23
CA PRO A 656 -14.69 -2.26 5.08
C PRO A 656 -14.35 -0.80 4.78
N ILE A 657 -14.09 -0.51 3.52
CA ILE A 657 -13.75 0.83 3.07
C ILE A 657 -14.31 1.10 1.68
N SER A 658 -14.63 2.35 1.39
CA SER A 658 -15.01 2.79 0.04
C SER A 658 -14.44 4.16 -0.26
N ASN A 659 -13.58 4.25 -1.26
CA ASN A 659 -13.06 5.50 -1.82
C ASN A 659 -13.91 6.00 -3.01
N ALA A 660 -14.98 5.29 -3.38
CA ALA A 660 -15.81 5.60 -4.55
C ALA A 660 -16.61 6.92 -4.44
N HIS A 661 -16.76 7.45 -3.21
CA HIS A 661 -17.46 8.71 -2.95
C HIS A 661 -16.55 9.94 -2.95
N ARG A 662 -15.24 9.75 -3.12
CA ARG A 662 -14.25 10.84 -3.09
C ARG A 662 -14.42 11.75 -4.33
N ILE A 663 -14.26 13.05 -4.12
CA ILE A 663 -14.33 14.04 -5.20
C ILE A 663 -13.00 14.23 -5.93
N ASP A 664 -11.88 13.77 -5.35
CA ASP A 664 -10.53 13.77 -5.94
C ASP A 664 -10.21 12.46 -6.68
N MET A 665 -11.21 11.64 -6.96
CA MET A 665 -11.09 10.34 -7.59
C MET A 665 -11.46 10.41 -9.08
N VAL A 666 -10.71 9.66 -9.89
CA VAL A 666 -10.99 9.40 -11.31
C VAL A 666 -11.12 7.90 -11.50
N SER A 667 -12.22 7.46 -12.07
CA SER A 667 -12.45 6.03 -12.36
C SER A 667 -11.53 5.54 -13.47
N LEU A 668 -10.97 4.35 -13.31
CA LEU A 668 -10.28 3.62 -14.38
C LEU A 668 -11.31 3.04 -15.35
N LEU A 669 -10.87 2.87 -16.60
CA LEU A 669 -11.69 2.20 -17.62
C LEU A 669 -11.89 0.73 -17.26
N PRO A 670 -13.07 0.16 -17.56
CA PRO A 670 -13.34 -1.25 -17.33
C PRO A 670 -12.34 -2.14 -18.08
N HIS A 671 -11.88 -3.19 -17.42
CA HIS A 671 -11.07 -4.23 -18.03
C HIS A 671 -11.91 -5.06 -19.02
N THR A 672 -11.35 -5.40 -20.18
CA THR A 672 -12.09 -6.09 -21.26
C THR A 672 -12.41 -7.55 -20.95
N ARG A 673 -11.56 -8.25 -20.18
CA ARG A 673 -11.74 -9.67 -19.81
C ARG A 673 -12.88 -9.88 -18.83
N GLU A 674 -13.01 -8.98 -17.85
CA GLU A 674 -14.00 -9.10 -16.78
C GLU A 674 -14.80 -7.80 -16.62
N PRO A 675 -15.66 -7.44 -17.57
CA PRO A 675 -16.35 -6.14 -17.55
C PRO A 675 -17.10 -5.85 -16.25
N GLY A 676 -17.57 -6.90 -15.56
CA GLY A 676 -18.28 -6.80 -14.27
C GLY A 676 -17.36 -6.55 -13.08
N LYS A 677 -16.09 -6.95 -13.15
CA LYS A 677 -15.11 -6.77 -12.05
C LYS A 677 -14.28 -5.49 -12.18
N ALA A 678 -14.20 -4.91 -13.35
CA ALA A 678 -13.50 -3.66 -13.59
C ALA A 678 -14.27 -2.43 -13.08
N ILE A 679 -15.54 -2.59 -12.75
CA ILE A 679 -16.35 -1.53 -12.13
C ILE A 679 -15.89 -1.37 -10.69
N GLY A 680 -15.35 -0.19 -10.37
CA GLY A 680 -14.96 0.14 -9.00
C GLY A 680 -13.46 0.26 -8.76
N LYS A 681 -12.66 0.41 -9.83
CA LYS A 681 -11.26 0.83 -9.75
C LYS A 681 -11.11 2.32 -10.06
N GLY A 682 -10.09 2.94 -9.49
CA GLY A 682 -9.82 4.36 -9.71
C GLY A 682 -8.52 4.82 -9.04
N HIS A 683 -8.14 6.04 -9.37
CA HIS A 683 -6.94 6.69 -8.86
C HIS A 683 -7.27 8.11 -8.40
N ARG A 684 -6.34 8.76 -7.72
CA ARG A 684 -6.44 10.19 -7.40
C ARG A 684 -6.29 11.02 -8.67
N ILE A 685 -6.79 12.25 -8.64
CA ILE A 685 -6.78 13.17 -9.79
C ILE A 685 -5.41 13.37 -10.42
N GLY A 686 -4.33 13.15 -9.67
CA GLY A 686 -2.94 13.18 -10.17
C GLY A 686 -2.48 11.88 -10.85
N GLY A 687 -3.33 10.87 -11.03
CA GLY A 687 -2.98 9.57 -11.63
C GLY A 687 -2.44 8.53 -10.64
N TYR A 688 -2.12 8.91 -9.41
CA TYR A 688 -1.58 8.01 -8.40
C TYR A 688 -2.67 7.20 -7.70
N ALA A 689 -2.35 5.98 -7.29
CA ALA A 689 -3.17 5.19 -6.38
C ALA A 689 -3.38 5.95 -5.05
N PHE A 690 -4.40 5.56 -4.29
CA PHE A 690 -4.60 6.11 -2.95
C PHE A 690 -3.41 5.75 -2.06
N ALA A 691 -3.10 6.63 -1.11
CA ALA A 691 -2.01 6.37 -0.18
C ALA A 691 -2.28 5.11 0.65
N ARG A 692 -1.22 4.42 1.08
CA ARG A 692 -1.32 3.10 1.69
C ARG A 692 -2.21 3.04 2.94
N ASP A 693 -2.25 4.11 3.72
CA ASP A 693 -3.10 4.24 4.91
C ASP A 693 -4.57 4.62 4.58
N GLU A 694 -4.87 4.90 3.33
CA GLU A 694 -6.21 5.16 2.80
C GLU A 694 -6.79 3.97 2.03
N GLN A 695 -5.97 2.93 1.76
CA GLN A 695 -6.39 1.69 1.14
C GLN A 695 -7.02 0.74 2.16
N ALA A 696 -7.93 -0.09 1.71
CA ALA A 696 -8.63 -1.04 2.56
C ALA A 696 -7.72 -2.17 3.02
N SER A 697 -7.04 -2.81 2.10
CA SER A 697 -6.10 -3.87 2.37
C SER A 697 -4.66 -3.44 2.12
N THR A 698 -3.74 -4.12 2.79
CA THR A 698 -2.30 -3.95 2.68
C THR A 698 -1.61 -5.27 2.36
N TYR A 699 -2.39 -6.26 1.99
CA TYR A 699 -1.90 -7.57 1.63
C TYR A 699 -1.35 -7.58 0.20
N LEU A 700 -0.36 -8.42 -0.07
CA LEU A 700 0.12 -8.69 -1.40
C LEU A 700 -1.01 -9.32 -2.23
N GLU A 701 -1.07 -9.07 -3.52
CA GLU A 701 -2.14 -9.47 -4.45
C GLU A 701 -3.46 -8.69 -4.32
N ASP A 702 -3.66 -7.89 -3.27
CA ASP A 702 -4.84 -7.02 -3.19
C ASP A 702 -4.67 -5.79 -4.08
N ASP A 703 -5.65 -5.55 -4.93
CA ASP A 703 -5.61 -4.51 -5.94
C ASP A 703 -5.67 -3.10 -5.33
N VAL A 704 -4.57 -2.37 -5.44
CA VAL A 704 -4.41 -1.01 -4.90
C VAL A 704 -5.31 0.03 -5.56
N TRP A 705 -5.81 -0.26 -6.76
CA TRP A 705 -6.72 0.60 -7.53
C TRP A 705 -8.18 0.40 -7.14
N GLN A 706 -8.49 -0.62 -6.34
CA GLN A 706 -9.85 -0.92 -5.94
C GLN A 706 -10.44 0.15 -5.02
N LEU A 707 -11.60 0.69 -5.43
CA LEU A 707 -12.29 1.76 -4.70
C LEU A 707 -13.11 1.24 -3.53
N ARG A 708 -13.58 0.01 -3.57
CA ARG A 708 -14.39 -0.60 -2.53
C ARG A 708 -13.82 -1.95 -2.13
N PHE A 709 -13.80 -2.19 -0.84
CA PHE A 709 -13.41 -3.45 -0.25
C PHE A 709 -14.42 -3.84 0.84
N ASP A 710 -15.12 -4.95 0.59
CA ASP A 710 -16.16 -5.45 1.47
C ASP A 710 -15.56 -6.45 2.48
N ALA A 711 -14.86 -5.92 3.47
CA ALA A 711 -14.33 -6.67 4.59
C ALA A 711 -15.19 -6.46 5.84
N ASP A 712 -15.01 -7.28 6.85
CA ASP A 712 -15.81 -7.25 8.07
C ASP A 712 -14.99 -7.04 9.36
N GLY A 713 -13.67 -6.92 9.24
CA GLY A 713 -12.74 -6.78 10.37
C GLY A 713 -12.34 -8.10 10.99
N THR A 714 -12.60 -9.23 10.34
CA THR A 714 -12.24 -10.58 10.82
C THR A 714 -10.93 -11.11 10.26
N GLN A 715 -10.35 -10.48 9.24
CA GLN A 715 -9.07 -10.88 8.67
C GLN A 715 -7.96 -9.97 9.17
N LEU A 716 -6.89 -10.57 9.75
CA LEU A 716 -5.64 -9.91 10.08
C LEU A 716 -4.56 -10.40 9.10
N ARG A 717 -3.91 -9.48 8.40
CA ARG A 717 -2.92 -9.79 7.37
C ARG A 717 -1.50 -9.76 7.91
N PRO A 718 -0.61 -10.67 7.47
CA PRO A 718 0.80 -10.61 7.83
C PRO A 718 1.51 -9.47 7.10
N ALA A 719 2.47 -8.84 7.76
CA ALA A 719 3.21 -7.70 7.23
C ALA A 719 4.35 -8.11 6.27
N THR A 720 4.30 -9.26 5.63
CA THR A 720 5.37 -9.79 4.76
C THR A 720 5.72 -8.80 3.65
N ALA A 721 4.73 -8.18 3.00
CA ALA A 721 4.96 -7.20 1.93
C ALA A 721 5.75 -5.96 2.40
N TYR A 722 5.45 -5.45 3.60
CA TYR A 722 6.24 -4.37 4.20
C TYR A 722 7.68 -4.82 4.49
N LEU A 723 7.84 -5.95 5.15
CA LEU A 723 9.16 -6.47 5.56
C LEU A 723 10.05 -6.76 4.35
N LEU A 724 9.50 -7.37 3.30
CA LEU A 724 10.23 -7.63 2.07
C LEU A 724 10.70 -6.33 1.43
N SER A 725 9.80 -5.37 1.24
CA SER A 725 10.14 -4.07 0.66
C SER A 725 11.19 -3.33 1.49
N TYR A 726 11.01 -3.27 2.82
CA TYR A 726 11.92 -2.58 3.72
C TYR A 726 13.32 -3.20 3.69
N TYR A 727 13.44 -4.53 3.82
CA TYR A 727 14.75 -5.19 3.85
C TYR A 727 15.42 -5.22 2.47
N LEU A 728 14.62 -5.27 1.39
CA LEU A 728 15.17 -5.12 0.02
C LEU A 728 15.77 -3.71 -0.15
N GLY A 729 15.03 -2.67 0.24
CA GLY A 729 15.53 -1.29 0.19
C GLY A 729 16.79 -1.08 1.04
N ARG A 730 16.89 -1.79 2.20
CA ARG A 730 18.09 -1.79 3.04
C ARG A 730 19.27 -2.51 2.38
N ALA A 731 19.06 -3.69 1.81
CA ALA A 731 20.08 -4.50 1.17
C ALA A 731 20.73 -3.83 -0.04
N HIS A 732 19.93 -3.05 -0.78
CA HIS A 732 20.41 -2.27 -1.93
C HIS A 732 20.87 -0.84 -1.57
N GLY A 733 20.88 -0.45 -0.29
CA GLY A 733 21.37 0.84 0.17
C GLY A 733 20.41 2.02 -0.09
N PHE A 734 19.19 1.78 -0.52
CA PHE A 734 18.17 2.81 -0.73
C PHE A 734 17.61 3.35 0.60
N ILE A 735 17.63 2.54 1.64
CA ILE A 735 17.26 2.89 3.01
C ILE A 735 18.46 2.69 3.93
N ARG A 736 18.86 3.71 4.69
CA ARG A 736 19.87 3.57 5.76
C ARG A 736 19.26 2.98 7.04
N GLY A 737 20.04 2.18 7.77
CA GLY A 737 19.75 1.78 9.14
C GLY A 737 20.36 2.71 10.17
N PHE A 738 19.94 2.58 11.42
CA PHE A 738 20.69 3.14 12.55
C PHE A 738 22.00 2.39 12.69
N ASP A 739 23.13 3.08 12.58
CA ASP A 739 24.40 2.58 13.10
C ASP A 739 24.42 2.83 14.61
N HIS A 740 24.33 1.77 15.40
CA HIS A 740 24.53 1.84 16.86
C HIS A 740 25.97 2.18 17.26
N SER A 741 26.82 2.59 16.33
CA SER A 741 28.20 2.97 16.59
C SER A 741 28.36 4.40 17.12
N SER A 742 27.30 5.22 17.11
CA SER A 742 27.34 6.62 17.63
C SER A 742 26.84 6.79 19.07
N ASP A 743 26.28 5.74 19.70
CA ASP A 743 25.80 5.80 21.09
C ASP A 743 26.84 5.29 22.12
N LYS A 744 28.14 5.33 21.77
CA LYS A 744 29.23 5.15 22.73
C LYS A 744 30.03 6.43 22.91
N SER A 745 29.35 7.48 23.30
CA SER A 745 29.94 8.65 23.95
C SER A 745 28.83 9.40 24.68
N ASP A 746 28.54 8.94 25.91
CA ASP A 746 28.54 9.69 27.15
C ASP A 746 28.08 8.77 28.31
#